data_1243b0425eb845fb786e5716c72ac663
#
_entry.id   1243b0425eb845fb786e5716c72ac663
#
_cell.length_a   1.000
_cell.length_b   1.000
_cell.length_c   1.000
_cell.angle_alpha   90.00
_cell.angle_beta   90.00
_cell.angle_gamma   90.00
#
_symmetry.space_group_name_H-M   'P 1'
#
loop_
_entity.id
_entity.type
_entity.pdbx_description
1 polymer ?
#
loop_
_entity_poly.entity_id
_entity_poly.type
_entity_poly.pdbx_seq_one_letter_code
_entity_poly.pdbx_strand_id
1 'polypeptide(L)'
;MKTVRLLGVWVCLLLGLAIANLALRTPPPLPANAAADQFSAGRAMADVRAIGGKPHPIGSAEIVRVRDHLMGRISEMGLEVLVRPGEGVRDAAQWSPRAMAVGAVQNIVATLPGTDRDAPAVLVMSHYDTVHNSPGAADDSAGVAAALEIARALKAGPTPVRDVIFLFTDGEEPGLLGAEAFFNRDPLRAHVAVVVNLETRGDAGRAALFQTSPDSGDLLRLYAGAAHQPTANSVAAALYQRMPNDTDLTHALRQGLPGLNFAFIDDQLAYHTPLATPEHLNQGSLQNLGDQVLPTVRALAMGATLPAKSPDLIYSDVLGLGVLAYPVSVGWAILAAAGLLIVFTGYRALRGKAVTVVEILRGIAGFLLLAAGAVLALHLAGRLIGIGDPQRLYAVLGQFNALLSGAGVLLIGVCLGVLILQARGTGRIWVSVVALAAGGACSLVGGFDAIGLGLAGAVVVLAWLSLGRGVGVFGAWLGALLVVLALAVAVQVLAPGGSVMLAWPLLAASLVAALLMAVGGTRDRRVAWALTLVVCLVAVAVVAQLGAWGAWTFAGVGLMEPAVLAVFAILAAPALLPLAFDFAAYRWAPVFAAVAAVAGAGLLLYAGLAEGGPTRPRLAEASHLADLSTGTAWRVSPQPRLDPWSKVVLSDADNTPVLKAYPPLYRNPVWMAPTAVLPVERPVLTIDRSGDRLLIRAVPTSGAEVLTLRLRPSLALDQPRLNGRPIALPTAAGQWSSLSYHAPDPNGVTLSFTARDAGKVEVAVVEIRDGWPRGAAAIPAKPAGLMATGYSDKTIVLDRGALAWPAFTDNESDR
;
A
#
# COMPACT_ATOMS: atom_id res chain seq x y z
N MET A 1 -26.28 -29.79 25.20
CA MET A 1 -25.56 -30.19 23.99
C MET A 1 -26.14 -29.59 22.69
N LYS A 2 -27.44 -29.83 22.36
CA LYS A 2 -28.01 -29.30 21.09
C LYS A 2 -27.86 -27.78 20.95
N THR A 3 -28.22 -27.00 21.96
CA THR A 3 -28.16 -25.53 21.93
C THR A 3 -26.71 -25.00 21.77
N VAL A 4 -25.73 -25.61 22.45
CA VAL A 4 -24.33 -25.21 22.36
C VAL A 4 -23.77 -25.47 20.96
N ARG A 5 -24.14 -26.59 20.33
CA ARG A 5 -23.75 -26.89 18.95
C ARG A 5 -24.40 -25.94 17.92
N LEU A 6 -25.65 -25.56 18.18
CA LEU A 6 -26.38 -24.61 17.31
C LEU A 6 -25.77 -23.20 17.34
N LEU A 7 -25.29 -22.75 18.51
CA LEU A 7 -24.69 -21.43 18.67
C LEU A 7 -23.17 -21.41 18.45
N GLY A 8 -22.53 -22.60 18.42
CA GLY A 8 -21.07 -22.75 18.40
C GLY A 8 -20.38 -21.97 17.27
N VAL A 9 -20.94 -22.00 16.06
CA VAL A 9 -20.38 -21.28 14.92
C VAL A 9 -20.36 -19.76 15.14
N TRP A 10 -21.45 -19.21 15.70
CA TRP A 10 -21.55 -17.77 15.99
C TRP A 10 -20.63 -17.35 17.13
N VAL A 11 -20.57 -18.16 18.20
CA VAL A 11 -19.65 -17.90 19.32
C VAL A 11 -18.20 -17.92 18.85
N CYS A 12 -17.80 -18.89 18.02
CA CYS A 12 -16.43 -18.97 17.48
C CYS A 12 -16.10 -17.81 16.54
N LEU A 13 -17.05 -17.41 15.69
CA LEU A 13 -16.88 -16.24 14.82
C LEU A 13 -16.74 -14.96 15.64
N LEU A 14 -17.66 -14.69 16.55
CA LEU A 14 -17.65 -13.47 17.36
C LEU A 14 -16.40 -13.38 18.24
N LEU A 15 -16.05 -14.48 18.93
CA LEU A 15 -14.87 -14.51 19.79
C LEU A 15 -13.57 -14.41 18.98
N GLY A 16 -13.48 -15.12 17.85
CA GLY A 16 -12.32 -15.06 16.98
C GLY A 16 -12.11 -13.65 16.40
N LEU A 17 -13.16 -13.01 15.89
CA LEU A 17 -13.09 -11.63 15.38
C LEU A 17 -12.82 -10.61 16.48
N ALA A 18 -13.35 -10.83 17.71
CA ALA A 18 -13.02 -9.98 18.85
C ALA A 18 -11.53 -10.08 19.21
N ILE A 19 -10.97 -11.28 19.23
CA ILE A 19 -9.52 -11.50 19.45
C ILE A 19 -8.69 -10.87 18.31
N ALA A 20 -9.12 -11.02 17.05
CA ALA A 20 -8.47 -10.36 15.91
C ALA A 20 -8.42 -8.83 16.09
N ASN A 21 -9.55 -8.24 16.47
CA ASN A 21 -9.63 -6.79 16.72
C ASN A 21 -8.73 -6.36 17.89
N LEU A 22 -8.66 -7.15 18.96
CA LEU A 22 -7.75 -6.88 20.08
C LEU A 22 -6.27 -6.99 19.64
N ALA A 23 -5.93 -7.97 18.82
CA ALA A 23 -4.58 -8.18 18.32
C ALA A 23 -4.10 -7.04 17.40
N LEU A 24 -5.02 -6.36 16.75
CA LEU A 24 -4.71 -5.22 15.85
C LEU A 24 -4.61 -3.87 16.59
N ARG A 25 -4.96 -3.82 17.88
CA ARG A 25 -4.83 -2.58 18.65
C ARG A 25 -3.37 -2.18 18.80
N THR A 26 -3.11 -0.90 18.65
CA THR A 26 -1.81 -0.31 18.96
C THR A 26 -1.58 -0.27 20.47
N PRO A 27 -0.33 -0.33 20.96
CA PRO A 27 -0.02 -0.14 22.37
C PRO A 27 -0.39 1.29 22.82
N PRO A 28 -0.61 1.49 24.11
CA PRO A 28 -0.72 2.84 24.66
C PRO A 28 0.59 3.58 24.48
N PRO A 29 0.59 4.87 24.05
CA PRO A 29 1.81 5.64 23.90
C PRO A 29 2.48 5.88 25.27
N LEU A 30 3.77 5.67 25.35
CA LEU A 30 4.54 6.02 26.53
C LEU A 30 4.67 7.55 26.65
N PRO A 31 4.50 8.10 27.87
CA PRO A 31 4.58 9.54 28.10
C PRO A 31 6.02 10.07 27.96
N ALA A 32 6.18 11.38 27.82
CA ALA A 32 7.48 12.02 27.65
C ALA A 32 8.48 11.76 28.81
N ASN A 33 7.99 11.46 30.00
CA ASN A 33 8.83 11.13 31.18
C ASN A 33 9.14 9.60 31.30
N ALA A 34 8.86 8.79 30.29
CA ALA A 34 9.28 7.39 30.27
C ALA A 34 10.81 7.26 30.38
N ALA A 35 11.29 6.07 30.76
CA ALA A 35 12.72 5.81 30.94
C ALA A 35 13.57 6.27 29.75
N ALA A 36 14.77 6.74 30.02
CA ALA A 36 15.59 7.38 28.99
C ALA A 36 16.01 6.42 27.84
N ASP A 37 16.15 5.14 28.14
CA ASP A 37 16.53 4.11 27.18
C ASP A 37 15.34 3.46 26.45
N GLN A 38 14.11 3.89 26.78
CA GLN A 38 12.89 3.44 26.12
C GLN A 38 12.47 4.41 25.02
N PHE A 39 11.80 3.90 24.00
CA PHE A 39 11.09 4.72 23.01
C PHE A 39 9.84 5.32 23.64
N SER A 40 9.60 6.61 23.40
CA SER A 40 8.39 7.29 23.85
C SER A 40 7.74 8.09 22.73
N ALA A 41 6.54 7.67 22.35
CA ALA A 41 5.75 8.44 21.40
C ALA A 41 5.42 9.84 21.94
N GLY A 42 5.27 10.00 23.26
CA GLY A 42 5.03 11.31 23.87
C GLY A 42 6.19 12.30 23.67
N ARG A 43 7.45 11.81 23.62
CA ARG A 43 8.62 12.64 23.24
C ARG A 43 8.66 12.88 21.72
N ALA A 44 8.52 11.82 20.92
CA ALA A 44 8.60 11.89 19.47
C ALA A 44 7.53 12.83 18.88
N MET A 45 6.35 12.91 19.48
CA MET A 45 5.28 13.83 19.04
C MET A 45 5.66 15.31 19.10
N ALA A 46 6.69 15.70 19.87
CA ALA A 46 7.19 17.07 19.82
C ALA A 46 7.82 17.38 18.46
N ASP A 47 8.61 16.46 17.95
CA ASP A 47 9.23 16.58 16.63
C ASP A 47 8.19 16.45 15.50
N VAL A 48 7.22 15.53 15.61
CA VAL A 48 6.09 15.44 14.66
C VAL A 48 5.34 16.79 14.54
N ARG A 49 5.02 17.45 15.66
CA ARG A 49 4.35 18.75 15.63
C ARG A 49 5.20 19.86 15.01
N ALA A 50 6.50 19.81 15.21
CA ALA A 50 7.42 20.79 14.66
C ALA A 50 7.61 20.63 13.15
N ILE A 51 7.56 19.40 12.64
CA ILE A 51 7.80 19.05 11.24
C ILE A 51 6.48 19.02 10.46
N GLY A 52 5.54 18.18 10.88
CA GLY A 52 4.30 17.82 10.16
C GLY A 52 3.16 18.83 10.32
N GLY A 53 3.43 20.09 10.58
CA GLY A 53 2.40 21.12 10.72
C GLY A 53 1.95 21.79 9.41
N LYS A 54 2.78 21.72 8.37
CA LYS A 54 2.53 22.31 7.05
C LYS A 54 3.16 21.46 5.96
N PRO A 55 2.60 21.50 4.73
CA PRO A 55 3.25 20.89 3.56
C PRO A 55 4.66 21.47 3.36
N HIS A 56 5.62 20.57 3.19
CA HIS A 56 7.04 20.92 2.99
C HIS A 56 7.67 20.08 1.87
N PRO A 57 7.14 20.20 0.64
CA PRO A 57 7.70 19.46 -0.48
C PRO A 57 9.12 19.93 -0.79
N ILE A 58 9.88 19.07 -1.45
CA ILE A 58 11.23 19.40 -1.91
C ILE A 58 11.26 20.76 -2.65
N GLY A 59 12.22 21.62 -2.32
CA GLY A 59 12.39 22.93 -2.92
C GLY A 59 11.51 24.02 -2.32
N SER A 60 10.57 23.73 -1.43
CA SER A 60 9.74 24.74 -0.76
C SER A 60 10.51 25.51 0.31
N ALA A 61 10.02 26.70 0.68
CA ALA A 61 10.59 27.44 1.80
C ALA A 61 10.39 26.71 3.14
N GLU A 62 9.31 25.95 3.28
CA GLU A 62 8.99 25.22 4.50
C GLU A 62 9.93 24.04 4.74
N ILE A 63 10.40 23.34 3.69
CA ILE A 63 11.38 22.25 3.85
C ILE A 63 12.72 22.75 4.40
N VAL A 64 13.10 24.02 4.09
CA VAL A 64 14.30 24.63 4.65
C VAL A 64 14.14 24.79 6.18
N ARG A 65 12.99 25.29 6.63
CA ARG A 65 12.67 25.40 8.07
C ARG A 65 12.69 24.04 8.76
N VAL A 66 12.12 23.02 8.13
CA VAL A 66 12.13 21.63 8.64
C VAL A 66 13.56 21.11 8.76
N ARG A 67 14.37 21.28 7.72
CA ARG A 67 15.80 20.90 7.74
C ARG A 67 16.56 21.58 8.85
N ASP A 68 16.38 22.89 9.02
CA ASP A 68 17.05 23.66 10.09
C ASP A 68 16.61 23.18 11.48
N HIS A 69 15.33 22.84 11.67
CA HIS A 69 14.84 22.21 12.90
C HIS A 69 15.53 20.86 13.16
N LEU A 70 15.60 19.99 12.16
CA LEU A 70 16.25 18.68 12.31
C LEU A 70 17.73 18.80 12.66
N MET A 71 18.45 19.69 11.97
CA MET A 71 19.84 19.99 12.26
C MET A 71 20.04 20.46 13.70
N GLY A 72 19.17 21.36 14.17
CA GLY A 72 19.18 21.85 15.56
C GLY A 72 18.93 20.72 16.56
N ARG A 73 17.89 19.92 16.37
CA ARG A 73 17.53 18.79 17.23
C ARG A 73 18.63 17.74 17.34
N ILE A 74 19.25 17.40 16.23
CA ILE A 74 20.36 16.42 16.20
C ILE A 74 21.58 17.00 16.91
N SER A 75 21.90 18.28 16.70
CA SER A 75 23.00 18.97 17.39
C SER A 75 22.75 19.08 18.88
N GLU A 76 21.54 19.38 19.36
CA GLU A 76 21.15 19.38 20.78
C GLU A 76 21.35 18.01 21.43
N MET A 77 21.16 16.92 20.69
CA MET A 77 21.50 15.56 21.15
C MET A 77 23.00 15.32 21.19
N GLY A 78 23.85 16.26 20.71
CA GLY A 78 25.30 16.13 20.64
C GLY A 78 25.75 15.01 19.70
N LEU A 79 25.04 14.80 18.58
CA LEU A 79 25.42 13.94 17.49
C LEU A 79 26.10 14.75 16.39
N GLU A 80 27.01 14.12 15.66
CA GLU A 80 27.54 14.71 14.44
C GLU A 80 26.44 14.77 13.39
N VAL A 81 26.22 15.95 12.79
CA VAL A 81 25.19 16.12 11.76
C VAL A 81 25.72 16.91 10.59
N LEU A 82 25.43 16.45 9.37
CA LEU A 82 25.87 17.04 8.12
C LEU A 82 24.70 17.06 7.11
N VAL A 83 24.59 18.15 6.36
CA VAL A 83 23.81 18.18 5.14
C VAL A 83 24.65 17.61 3.99
N ARG A 84 24.09 16.70 3.25
CA ARG A 84 24.72 16.03 2.08
C ARG A 84 23.94 16.44 0.82
N PRO A 85 24.34 17.54 0.15
CA PRO A 85 23.73 17.96 -1.09
C PRO A 85 24.01 16.94 -2.20
N GLY A 86 23.01 16.72 -3.06
CA GLY A 86 23.10 15.80 -4.17
C GLY A 86 22.10 16.10 -5.27
N GLU A 87 22.16 15.36 -6.35
CA GLU A 87 21.15 15.36 -7.41
C GLU A 87 20.63 13.94 -7.57
N GLY A 88 19.36 13.72 -7.25
CA GLY A 88 18.69 12.45 -7.43
C GLY A 88 18.06 12.32 -8.81
N VAL A 89 18.02 11.11 -9.36
CA VAL A 89 17.44 10.81 -10.66
C VAL A 89 16.56 9.57 -10.56
N ARG A 90 15.30 9.70 -10.96
CA ARG A 90 14.39 8.57 -11.10
C ARG A 90 14.10 8.28 -12.55
N ASP A 91 14.43 7.07 -12.99
CA ASP A 91 14.09 6.59 -14.32
C ASP A 91 12.57 6.36 -14.45
N ALA A 92 12.03 6.78 -15.58
CA ALA A 92 10.59 6.78 -15.86
C ALA A 92 9.93 5.40 -15.99
N ALA A 93 10.68 4.32 -15.98
CA ALA A 93 10.25 3.03 -16.51
C ALA A 93 9.04 2.39 -15.77
N GLN A 94 8.81 2.70 -14.51
CA GLN A 94 7.76 2.05 -13.72
C GLN A 94 6.39 2.71 -13.83
N TRP A 95 6.34 4.05 -13.80
CA TRP A 95 5.06 4.79 -13.72
C TRP A 95 4.65 5.46 -15.02
N SER A 96 5.62 5.84 -15.84
CA SER A 96 5.38 6.50 -17.12
C SER A 96 6.58 6.29 -18.05
N PRO A 97 6.47 5.47 -19.07
CA PRO A 97 7.63 5.07 -19.89
C PRO A 97 8.36 6.22 -20.61
N ARG A 98 7.91 7.47 -20.43
CA ARG A 98 8.48 8.67 -21.07
C ARG A 98 8.53 9.88 -20.13
N ALA A 99 8.56 9.66 -18.83
CA ALA A 99 8.72 10.74 -17.86
C ALA A 99 9.83 10.40 -16.87
N MET A 100 10.71 11.34 -16.58
CA MET A 100 11.74 11.27 -15.56
C MET A 100 11.48 12.29 -14.47
N ALA A 101 11.83 11.97 -13.23
CA ALA A 101 11.98 12.93 -12.17
C ALA A 101 13.45 13.10 -11.81
N VAL A 102 13.85 14.34 -11.56
CA VAL A 102 15.19 14.73 -11.10
C VAL A 102 15.00 15.75 -9.99
N GLY A 103 15.91 15.84 -9.04
CA GLY A 103 15.85 16.89 -8.02
C GLY A 103 17.18 17.18 -7.36
N ALA A 104 17.37 18.44 -7.00
CA ALA A 104 18.46 18.85 -6.14
C ALA A 104 18.07 18.58 -4.69
N VAL A 105 18.67 17.54 -4.10
CA VAL A 105 18.33 17.05 -2.76
C VAL A 105 19.32 17.52 -1.71
N GLN A 106 18.84 17.62 -0.46
CA GLN A 106 19.61 18.06 0.72
C GLN A 106 19.45 17.03 1.83
N ASN A 107 20.00 15.82 1.63
CA ASN A 107 19.93 14.77 2.66
C ASN A 107 20.61 15.22 3.96
N ILE A 108 20.06 14.82 5.10
CA ILE A 108 20.66 15.04 6.42
C ILE A 108 21.20 13.70 6.91
N VAL A 109 22.44 13.70 7.34
CA VAL A 109 23.09 12.53 7.94
C VAL A 109 23.50 12.87 9.36
N ALA A 110 23.09 12.03 10.32
CA ALA A 110 23.54 12.08 11.69
C ALA A 110 24.25 10.78 12.07
N THR A 111 25.29 10.83 12.88
CA THR A 111 26.03 9.64 13.31
C THR A 111 26.10 9.55 14.83
N LEU A 112 25.62 8.43 15.38
CA LEU A 112 25.91 8.01 16.75
C LEU A 112 27.12 7.08 16.67
N PRO A 113 28.29 7.53 17.19
CA PRO A 113 29.53 6.79 17.04
C PRO A 113 29.55 5.51 17.87
N GLY A 114 30.05 4.44 17.29
CA GLY A 114 30.35 3.20 17.96
C GLY A 114 31.71 3.20 18.64
N THR A 115 31.99 2.15 19.42
CA THR A 115 33.32 1.91 20.01
C THR A 115 34.36 1.44 18.99
N ASP A 116 33.88 0.82 17.89
CA ASP A 116 34.65 0.42 16.73
C ASP A 116 34.10 1.17 15.50
N ARG A 117 34.79 2.26 15.13
CA ARG A 117 34.42 3.15 14.02
C ARG A 117 34.69 2.52 12.65
N ASP A 118 35.49 1.47 12.58
CA ASP A 118 35.81 0.74 11.35
C ASP A 118 34.82 -0.41 11.11
N ALA A 119 34.03 -0.78 12.11
CA ALA A 119 33.00 -1.80 11.99
C ALA A 119 31.86 -1.32 11.06
N PRO A 120 31.33 -2.19 10.18
CA PRO A 120 30.26 -1.82 9.27
C PRO A 120 29.03 -1.30 10.00
N ALA A 121 28.50 -0.16 9.58
CA ALA A 121 27.46 0.61 10.25
C ALA A 121 26.03 0.07 10.02
N VAL A 122 25.14 0.38 10.97
CA VAL A 122 23.69 0.26 10.84
C VAL A 122 23.13 1.60 10.35
N LEU A 123 22.32 1.59 9.30
CA LEU A 123 21.62 2.77 8.81
C LEU A 123 20.14 2.70 9.22
N VAL A 124 19.63 3.75 9.85
CA VAL A 124 18.19 4.02 10.04
C VAL A 124 17.80 5.15 9.12
N MET A 125 16.75 4.95 8.31
CA MET A 125 16.39 5.88 7.24
C MET A 125 14.90 6.24 7.27
N SER A 126 14.56 7.48 6.89
CA SER A 126 13.23 8.04 6.76
C SER A 126 13.30 9.29 5.89
N HIS A 127 12.24 9.68 5.19
CA HIS A 127 12.26 10.91 4.40
C HIS A 127 11.63 12.09 5.15
N TYR A 128 12.07 13.31 4.83
CA TYR A 128 11.58 14.51 5.51
C TYR A 128 10.88 15.50 4.57
N ASP A 129 10.68 15.17 3.32
CA ASP A 129 9.82 15.92 2.40
C ASP A 129 8.38 15.38 2.43
N THR A 130 7.46 16.13 1.87
CA THR A 130 6.04 15.76 1.74
C THR A 130 5.54 16.03 0.33
N VAL A 131 4.37 15.48 -0.04
CA VAL A 131 3.63 15.95 -1.20
C VAL A 131 3.09 17.39 -0.99
N HIS A 132 2.77 18.08 -2.08
CA HIS A 132 2.47 19.53 -2.08
C HIS A 132 1.29 19.98 -1.20
N ASN A 133 0.29 19.15 -0.96
CA ASN A 133 -0.91 19.52 -0.22
C ASN A 133 -1.14 18.71 1.06
N SER A 134 -0.11 18.00 1.56
CA SER A 134 -0.17 17.23 2.80
C SER A 134 0.84 17.77 3.80
N PRO A 135 0.45 18.02 5.05
CA PRO A 135 1.40 18.31 6.13
C PRO A 135 2.33 17.14 6.46
N GLY A 136 1.95 15.90 6.12
CA GLY A 136 2.78 14.72 6.26
C GLY A 136 3.13 14.35 7.69
N ALA A 137 2.19 14.49 8.64
CA ALA A 137 2.48 14.16 10.04
C ALA A 137 2.78 12.68 10.26
N ALA A 138 2.13 11.80 9.48
CA ALA A 138 2.50 10.40 9.40
C ALA A 138 3.62 10.21 8.36
N ASP A 139 3.36 10.58 7.14
CA ASP A 139 4.20 10.36 5.96
C ASP A 139 5.07 11.59 5.62
N ASP A 140 6.38 11.64 6.02
CA ASP A 140 6.98 10.67 6.95
C ASP A 140 7.56 11.36 8.20
N SER A 141 6.88 12.43 8.67
CA SER A 141 7.30 13.09 9.94
C SER A 141 7.30 12.11 11.11
N ALA A 142 6.45 11.08 11.10
CA ALA A 142 6.43 10.05 12.14
C ALA A 142 7.68 9.17 12.09
N GLY A 143 8.13 8.75 10.90
CA GLY A 143 9.37 8.01 10.73
C GLY A 143 10.59 8.85 11.13
N VAL A 144 10.64 10.12 10.71
CA VAL A 144 11.68 11.07 11.12
C VAL A 144 11.73 11.21 12.64
N ALA A 145 10.59 11.46 13.28
CA ALA A 145 10.51 11.59 14.73
C ALA A 145 10.85 10.28 15.46
N ALA A 146 10.47 9.14 14.89
CA ALA A 146 10.86 7.83 15.41
C ALA A 146 12.37 7.63 15.32
N ALA A 147 13.01 7.97 14.21
CA ALA A 147 14.46 7.88 14.05
C ALA A 147 15.22 8.78 15.06
N LEU A 148 14.73 10.02 15.28
CA LEU A 148 15.29 10.93 16.29
C LEU A 148 15.16 10.37 17.72
N GLU A 149 13.99 9.83 18.07
CA GLU A 149 13.75 9.24 19.38
C GLU A 149 14.56 7.94 19.60
N ILE A 150 14.75 7.14 18.54
CA ILE A 150 15.64 5.97 18.56
C ILE A 150 17.10 6.41 18.79
N ALA A 151 17.56 7.46 18.10
CA ALA A 151 18.91 8.02 18.29
C ALA A 151 19.11 8.46 19.74
N ARG A 152 18.13 9.19 20.30
CA ARG A 152 18.14 9.64 21.68
C ARG A 152 18.18 8.45 22.68
N ALA A 153 17.33 7.44 22.45
CA ALA A 153 17.23 6.27 23.34
C ALA A 153 18.48 5.37 23.27
N LEU A 154 19.10 5.25 22.12
CA LEU A 154 20.38 4.54 21.97
C LEU A 154 21.51 5.29 22.70
N LYS A 155 21.56 6.61 22.56
CA LYS A 155 22.57 7.45 23.24
C LYS A 155 22.44 7.43 24.76
N ALA A 156 21.22 7.24 25.29
CA ALA A 156 20.98 7.10 26.74
C ALA A 156 21.39 5.73 27.28
N GLY A 157 21.66 4.76 26.42
CA GLY A 157 22.11 3.41 26.77
C GLY A 157 23.63 3.24 26.68
N PRO A 158 24.11 2.00 26.71
CA PRO A 158 25.51 1.68 26.45
C PRO A 158 25.95 2.12 25.06
N THR A 159 27.19 2.57 24.90
CA THR A 159 27.77 2.93 23.61
C THR A 159 27.71 1.71 22.66
N PRO A 160 27.17 1.85 21.43
CA PRO A 160 27.10 0.76 20.48
C PRO A 160 28.50 0.28 20.04
N VAL A 161 28.59 -0.94 19.57
CA VAL A 161 29.85 -1.49 19.03
C VAL A 161 30.22 -0.78 17.73
N ARG A 162 29.26 -0.57 16.86
CA ARG A 162 29.41 0.03 15.53
C ARG A 162 28.62 1.32 15.39
N ASP A 163 28.98 2.14 14.43
CA ASP A 163 28.24 3.36 14.13
C ASP A 163 26.79 3.06 13.81
N VAL A 164 25.88 3.92 14.33
CA VAL A 164 24.50 3.99 13.88
C VAL A 164 24.32 5.31 13.13
N ILE A 165 24.05 5.20 11.84
CA ILE A 165 23.85 6.33 10.94
C ILE A 165 22.35 6.56 10.80
N PHE A 166 21.92 7.81 10.96
CA PHE A 166 20.54 8.25 10.70
C PHE A 166 20.57 9.08 9.43
N LEU A 167 19.84 8.63 8.40
CA LEU A 167 19.71 9.30 7.12
C LEU A 167 18.29 9.81 6.97
N PHE A 168 18.14 11.12 6.88
CA PHE A 168 16.87 11.74 6.53
C PHE A 168 16.96 12.21 5.08
N THR A 169 16.22 11.55 4.21
CA THR A 169 16.26 11.76 2.75
C THR A 169 15.34 12.90 2.35
N ASP A 170 15.73 13.64 1.31
CA ASP A 170 14.97 14.71 0.69
C ASP A 170 14.43 14.25 -0.67
N GLY A 171 13.19 14.60 -1.01
CA GLY A 171 12.63 14.30 -2.33
C GLY A 171 12.32 12.82 -2.54
N GLU A 172 11.85 12.13 -1.53
CA GLU A 172 11.29 10.78 -1.65
C GLU A 172 10.04 10.80 -2.53
N GLU A 173 9.11 11.69 -2.23
CA GLU A 173 7.78 11.80 -2.82
C GLU A 173 7.75 11.97 -4.35
N PRO A 174 8.62 12.78 -4.96
CA PRO A 174 8.69 12.83 -6.42
C PRO A 174 9.43 11.64 -7.05
N GLY A 175 10.09 10.79 -6.26
CA GLY A 175 10.71 9.60 -6.80
C GLY A 175 11.99 9.11 -6.15
N LEU A 176 12.05 9.02 -4.83
CA LEU A 176 13.15 8.45 -4.04
C LEU A 176 14.49 9.15 -4.31
N LEU A 177 14.45 10.47 -4.62
CA LEU A 177 15.60 11.18 -5.17
C LEU A 177 16.76 11.25 -4.17
N GLY A 178 16.46 11.45 -2.89
CA GLY A 178 17.46 11.49 -1.83
C GLY A 178 18.18 10.17 -1.62
N ALA A 179 17.41 9.08 -1.58
CA ALA A 179 17.97 7.74 -1.46
C ALA A 179 18.80 7.37 -2.71
N GLU A 180 18.31 7.72 -3.90
CA GLU A 180 19.07 7.52 -5.14
C GLU A 180 20.41 8.23 -5.08
N ALA A 181 20.43 9.50 -4.68
CA ALA A 181 21.64 10.29 -4.54
C ALA A 181 22.61 9.69 -3.51
N PHE A 182 22.10 9.24 -2.35
CA PHE A 182 22.92 8.64 -1.30
C PHE A 182 23.51 7.30 -1.73
N PHE A 183 22.68 6.33 -2.08
CA PHE A 183 23.14 4.97 -2.35
C PHE A 183 23.97 4.82 -3.64
N ASN A 184 23.81 5.73 -4.60
CA ASN A 184 24.59 5.65 -5.85
C ASN A 184 25.86 6.52 -5.83
N ARG A 185 25.94 7.57 -5.00
CA ARG A 185 27.00 8.57 -5.13
C ARG A 185 27.67 9.01 -3.83
N ASP A 186 26.98 8.95 -2.67
CA ASP A 186 27.60 9.37 -1.42
C ASP A 186 28.66 8.35 -0.96
N PRO A 187 29.91 8.78 -0.67
CA PRO A 187 30.96 7.86 -0.22
C PRO A 187 30.64 7.16 1.10
N LEU A 188 29.81 7.75 1.98
CA LEU A 188 29.42 7.17 3.26
C LEU A 188 28.65 5.85 3.10
N ARG A 189 27.99 5.64 1.96
CA ARG A 189 27.32 4.38 1.64
C ARG A 189 28.20 3.13 1.79
N ALA A 190 29.51 3.28 1.53
CA ALA A 190 30.45 2.17 1.64
C ALA A 190 30.65 1.68 3.07
N HIS A 191 30.29 2.49 4.06
CA HIS A 191 30.33 2.13 5.48
C HIS A 191 29.04 1.43 5.95
N VAL A 192 27.95 1.53 5.20
CA VAL A 192 26.64 0.94 5.54
C VAL A 192 26.60 -0.55 5.22
N ALA A 193 26.18 -1.37 6.18
CA ALA A 193 26.05 -2.81 6.02
C ALA A 193 24.62 -3.34 6.15
N VAL A 194 23.74 -2.64 6.87
CA VAL A 194 22.33 -3.02 7.02
C VAL A 194 21.48 -1.76 7.13
N VAL A 195 20.27 -1.80 6.55
CA VAL A 195 19.37 -0.66 6.50
C VAL A 195 18.03 -0.99 7.17
N VAL A 196 17.55 -0.07 8.00
CA VAL A 196 16.21 -0.10 8.58
C VAL A 196 15.48 1.14 8.10
N ASN A 197 14.51 0.98 7.22
CA ASN A 197 13.70 2.06 6.68
C ASN A 197 12.39 2.19 7.44
N LEU A 198 12.01 3.43 7.71
CA LEU A 198 10.76 3.80 8.37
C LEU A 198 9.90 4.53 7.36
N GLU A 199 8.62 4.20 7.34
CA GLU A 199 7.65 4.65 6.36
C GLU A 199 6.25 4.70 6.95
N THR A 200 5.33 5.32 6.25
CA THR A 200 3.91 5.22 6.56
C THR A 200 3.05 5.30 5.29
N ARG A 201 1.83 4.78 5.36
CA ARG A 201 0.82 4.91 4.31
C ARG A 201 -0.57 5.16 4.88
N GLY A 202 -0.63 5.83 5.99
CA GLY A 202 -1.85 6.17 6.72
C GLY A 202 -1.49 6.70 8.10
N ASP A 203 -2.47 7.17 8.84
CA ASP A 203 -2.23 7.86 10.10
C ASP A 203 -2.42 6.96 11.33
N ALA A 204 -2.72 5.67 11.13
CA ALA A 204 -3.04 4.74 12.22
C ALA A 204 -2.62 3.29 11.92
N GLY A 205 -2.92 2.40 12.88
CA GLY A 205 -2.69 0.97 12.81
C GLY A 205 -1.33 0.53 13.37
N ARG A 206 -1.12 -0.77 13.43
CA ARG A 206 0.15 -1.33 13.87
C ARG A 206 1.19 -1.22 12.78
N ALA A 207 2.40 -0.82 13.16
CA ALA A 207 3.55 -0.85 12.27
C ALA A 207 3.86 -2.30 11.89
N ALA A 208 4.00 -2.55 10.60
CA ALA A 208 4.31 -3.86 10.06
C ALA A 208 5.69 -3.86 9.41
N LEU A 209 6.46 -4.92 9.62
CA LEU A 209 7.56 -5.29 8.76
C LEU A 209 6.97 -5.84 7.46
N PHE A 210 6.82 -4.99 6.43
CA PHE A 210 6.14 -5.34 5.19
C PHE A 210 7.09 -5.71 4.05
N GLN A 211 8.39 -5.40 4.18
CA GLN A 211 9.41 -5.76 3.19
C GLN A 211 10.72 -6.12 3.88
N THR A 212 11.39 -7.15 3.37
CA THR A 212 12.76 -7.54 3.73
C THR A 212 13.61 -7.67 2.47
N SER A 213 14.92 -7.53 2.61
CA SER A 213 15.86 -7.91 1.54
C SER A 213 15.76 -9.41 1.22
N PRO A 214 16.14 -9.83 0.01
CA PRO A 214 16.42 -11.25 -0.26
C PRO A 214 17.55 -11.79 0.65
N ASP A 215 17.54 -13.09 0.90
CA ASP A 215 18.52 -13.78 1.74
C ASP A 215 18.67 -13.20 3.16
N SER A 216 17.56 -12.81 3.76
CA SER A 216 17.49 -12.11 5.05
C SER A 216 17.12 -12.99 6.25
N GLY A 217 17.25 -14.29 6.16
CA GLY A 217 16.81 -15.23 7.20
C GLY A 217 17.40 -14.94 8.59
N ASP A 218 18.70 -14.66 8.71
CA ASP A 218 19.33 -14.36 10.00
C ASP A 218 18.93 -12.95 10.52
N LEU A 219 18.77 -11.98 9.63
CA LEU A 219 18.28 -10.65 9.97
C LEU A 219 16.84 -10.72 10.49
N LEU A 220 16.01 -11.56 9.87
CA LEU A 220 14.65 -11.81 10.34
C LEU A 220 14.61 -12.51 11.70
N ARG A 221 15.51 -13.48 11.96
CA ARG A 221 15.60 -14.12 13.28
C ARG A 221 15.98 -13.11 14.36
N LEU A 222 16.91 -12.19 14.07
CA LEU A 222 17.27 -11.11 14.98
C LEU A 222 16.05 -10.23 15.28
N TYR A 223 15.34 -9.77 14.24
CA TYR A 223 14.11 -9.00 14.41
C TYR A 223 13.07 -9.77 15.24
N ALA A 224 12.79 -11.02 14.91
CA ALA A 224 11.80 -11.86 15.59
C ALA A 224 12.11 -12.06 17.10
N GLY A 225 13.40 -12.07 17.44
CA GLY A 225 13.84 -12.18 18.84
C GLY A 225 13.89 -10.85 19.59
N ALA A 226 13.97 -9.72 18.89
CA ALA A 226 14.14 -8.39 19.49
C ALA A 226 12.83 -7.58 19.55
N ALA A 227 12.00 -7.64 18.52
CA ALA A 227 10.82 -6.78 18.36
C ALA A 227 9.74 -7.06 19.41
N HIS A 228 9.16 -6.00 19.96
CA HIS A 228 8.02 -6.09 20.87
C HIS A 228 6.72 -5.88 20.10
N GLN A 229 5.72 -6.73 20.35
CA GLN A 229 4.43 -6.71 19.66
C GLN A 229 4.57 -6.61 18.13
N PRO A 230 5.29 -7.54 17.48
CA PRO A 230 5.55 -7.47 16.06
C PRO A 230 4.29 -7.63 15.22
N THR A 231 4.29 -7.00 14.05
CA THR A 231 3.37 -7.33 12.95
C THR A 231 4.23 -7.62 11.73
N ALA A 232 4.25 -8.85 11.28
CA ALA A 232 5.11 -9.27 10.18
C ALA A 232 4.62 -10.56 9.56
N ASN A 233 4.62 -10.66 8.24
CA ASN A 233 4.39 -11.94 7.56
C ASN A 233 5.08 -11.96 6.19
N SER A 234 5.56 -13.13 5.82
CA SER A 234 6.26 -13.35 4.55
C SER A 234 5.35 -13.21 3.32
N VAL A 235 4.03 -13.24 3.50
CA VAL A 235 3.07 -12.97 2.42
C VAL A 235 3.13 -11.51 1.99
N ALA A 236 3.16 -10.58 2.97
CA ALA A 236 3.26 -9.15 2.70
C ALA A 236 4.54 -8.84 1.94
N ALA A 237 5.70 -9.38 2.38
CA ALA A 237 6.97 -9.19 1.70
C ALA A 237 6.94 -9.72 0.26
N ALA A 238 6.37 -10.92 0.04
CA ALA A 238 6.25 -11.51 -1.30
C ALA A 238 5.28 -10.75 -2.23
N LEU A 239 4.22 -10.17 -1.70
CA LEU A 239 3.28 -9.34 -2.44
C LEU A 239 3.90 -7.99 -2.79
N TYR A 240 4.52 -7.31 -1.82
CA TYR A 240 5.13 -5.99 -2.01
C TYR A 240 6.20 -6.00 -3.10
N GLN A 241 7.04 -7.05 -3.16
CA GLN A 241 8.02 -7.24 -4.23
C GLN A 241 7.42 -7.27 -5.65
N ARG A 242 6.12 -7.52 -5.79
CA ARG A 242 5.39 -7.58 -7.06
C ARG A 242 4.51 -6.36 -7.32
N MET A 243 4.35 -5.51 -6.33
CA MET A 243 3.60 -4.26 -6.45
C MET A 243 4.47 -3.19 -7.12
N PRO A 244 3.86 -2.22 -7.82
CA PRO A 244 4.60 -1.13 -8.42
C PRO A 244 5.03 -0.05 -7.42
N ASN A 245 4.80 -0.25 -6.12
CA ASN A 245 5.16 0.66 -5.06
C ASN A 245 6.64 0.53 -4.72
N ASP A 246 7.28 1.65 -4.44
CA ASP A 246 8.67 1.75 -4.03
C ASP A 246 8.77 2.59 -2.75
N THR A 247 9.89 2.47 -2.05
CA THR A 247 10.32 3.31 -0.93
C THR A 247 11.84 3.54 -1.05
N ASP A 248 12.39 4.39 -0.24
CA ASP A 248 13.83 4.66 -0.21
C ASP A 248 14.68 3.40 0.00
N LEU A 249 14.17 2.37 0.68
CA LEU A 249 14.85 1.09 0.83
C LEU A 249 15.17 0.43 -0.52
N THR A 250 14.42 0.69 -1.56
CA THR A 250 14.63 0.13 -2.90
C THR A 250 16.04 0.36 -3.41
N HIS A 251 16.62 1.56 -3.17
CA HIS A 251 17.99 1.87 -3.61
C HIS A 251 19.04 1.09 -2.83
N ALA A 252 18.85 0.87 -1.52
CA ALA A 252 19.71 0.01 -0.71
C ALA A 252 19.66 -1.46 -1.19
N LEU A 253 18.46 -1.98 -1.46
CA LEU A 253 18.27 -3.35 -1.95
C LEU A 253 18.91 -3.55 -3.33
N ARG A 254 18.85 -2.56 -4.22
CA ARG A 254 19.54 -2.60 -5.53
C ARG A 254 21.07 -2.65 -5.40
N GLN A 255 21.62 -2.12 -4.32
CA GLN A 255 23.04 -2.26 -3.98
C GLN A 255 23.36 -3.60 -3.27
N GLY A 256 22.36 -4.45 -3.03
CA GLY A 256 22.52 -5.74 -2.37
C GLY A 256 22.69 -5.65 -0.85
N LEU A 257 22.34 -4.51 -0.25
CA LEU A 257 22.35 -4.34 1.21
C LEU A 257 21.19 -5.07 1.87
N PRO A 258 21.42 -5.78 2.99
CA PRO A 258 20.35 -6.28 3.83
C PRO A 258 19.49 -5.14 4.38
N GLY A 259 18.16 -5.34 4.41
CA GLY A 259 17.28 -4.30 4.91
C GLY A 259 15.93 -4.79 5.40
N LEU A 260 15.35 -3.98 6.30
CA LEU A 260 14.02 -4.13 6.88
C LEU A 260 13.22 -2.84 6.62
N ASN A 261 11.97 -2.98 6.20
CA ASN A 261 11.09 -1.85 5.90
C ASN A 261 9.81 -1.91 6.75
N PHE A 262 9.55 -0.86 7.48
CA PHE A 262 8.43 -0.77 8.42
C PHE A 262 7.46 0.32 7.99
N ALA A 263 6.15 0.03 8.06
CA ALA A 263 5.11 1.04 7.89
C ALA A 263 3.84 0.67 8.66
N PHE A 264 3.10 1.67 9.15
CA PHE A 264 1.69 1.50 9.48
C PHE A 264 0.83 2.04 8.32
N ILE A 265 -0.31 1.39 8.08
CA ILE A 265 -1.07 1.55 6.83
C ILE A 265 -2.58 1.77 7.04
N ASP A 266 -3.03 1.90 8.26
CA ASP A 266 -4.45 2.11 8.57
C ASP A 266 -4.79 3.61 8.51
N ASP A 267 -6.07 3.94 8.38
CA ASP A 267 -6.56 5.31 8.20
C ASP A 267 -5.94 6.04 6.98
N GLN A 268 -6.04 5.41 5.82
CA GLN A 268 -5.51 5.94 4.55
C GLN A 268 -6.23 7.22 4.08
N LEU A 269 -7.32 7.64 4.74
CA LEU A 269 -8.00 8.89 4.42
C LEU A 269 -7.07 10.10 4.53
N ALA A 270 -6.17 10.08 5.51
CA ALA A 270 -5.24 11.18 5.74
C ALA A 270 -4.02 11.12 4.78
N TYR A 271 -3.65 9.96 4.27
CA TYR A 271 -2.47 9.78 3.42
C TYR A 271 -2.50 10.69 2.18
N HIS A 272 -1.45 11.50 2.00
CA HIS A 272 -1.28 12.47 0.92
C HIS A 272 -2.40 13.53 0.84
N THR A 273 -3.02 13.85 1.98
CA THR A 273 -4.11 14.84 2.05
C THR A 273 -3.84 15.91 3.11
N PRO A 274 -4.57 17.05 3.07
CA PRO A 274 -4.50 18.06 4.12
C PRO A 274 -4.92 17.57 5.52
N LEU A 275 -5.47 16.37 5.64
CA LEU A 275 -5.88 15.76 6.91
C LEU A 275 -4.71 15.11 7.66
N ALA A 276 -3.55 14.89 7.01
CA ALA A 276 -2.37 14.29 7.63
C ALA A 276 -1.69 15.27 8.61
N THR A 277 -2.40 15.63 9.68
CA THR A 277 -1.93 16.58 10.70
C THR A 277 -1.43 15.85 11.97
N PRO A 278 -0.58 16.48 12.79
CA PRO A 278 -0.13 15.88 14.04
C PRO A 278 -1.25 15.46 14.99
N GLU A 279 -2.40 16.15 14.95
CA GLU A 279 -3.58 15.83 15.76
C GLU A 279 -4.29 14.56 15.26
N HIS A 280 -4.17 14.25 13.96
CA HIS A 280 -4.77 13.08 13.35
C HIS A 280 -3.93 11.81 13.57
N LEU A 281 -2.61 11.96 13.65
CA LEU A 281 -1.69 10.84 13.83
C LEU A 281 -1.97 10.05 15.11
N ASN A 282 -2.12 8.73 14.98
CA ASN A 282 -2.29 7.83 16.10
C ASN A 282 -0.97 7.60 16.84
N GLN A 283 -0.85 8.13 18.06
CA GLN A 283 0.37 8.02 18.87
C GLN A 283 0.72 6.58 19.23
N GLY A 284 -0.26 5.69 19.33
CA GLY A 284 -0.03 4.27 19.57
C GLY A 284 0.64 3.58 18.37
N SER A 285 0.38 4.06 17.14
CA SER A 285 1.07 3.59 15.93
C SER A 285 2.54 3.98 15.94
N LEU A 286 2.82 5.23 16.28
CA LEU A 286 4.19 5.73 16.47
C LEU A 286 4.91 4.97 17.58
N GLN A 287 4.23 4.67 18.71
CA GLN A 287 4.79 3.85 19.79
C GLN A 287 5.11 2.43 19.30
N ASN A 288 4.18 1.79 18.58
CA ASN A 288 4.39 0.44 18.07
C ASN A 288 5.54 0.36 17.05
N LEU A 289 5.71 1.40 16.21
CA LEU A 289 6.86 1.50 15.32
C LEU A 289 8.17 1.52 16.14
N GLY A 290 8.25 2.38 17.15
CA GLY A 290 9.43 2.48 18.01
C GLY A 290 9.70 1.21 18.82
N ASP A 291 8.66 0.54 19.33
CA ASP A 291 8.77 -0.70 20.11
C ASP A 291 9.31 -1.89 19.30
N GLN A 292 9.17 -1.85 18.00
CA GLN A 292 9.74 -2.86 17.10
C GLN A 292 11.14 -2.46 16.63
N VAL A 293 11.33 -1.19 16.24
CA VAL A 293 12.55 -0.73 15.58
C VAL A 293 13.68 -0.49 16.57
N LEU A 294 13.46 0.19 17.72
CA LEU A 294 14.52 0.45 18.70
C LEU A 294 15.23 -0.82 19.19
N PRO A 295 14.53 -1.88 19.65
CA PRO A 295 15.22 -3.08 20.09
C PRO A 295 15.92 -3.82 18.95
N THR A 296 15.38 -3.76 17.72
CA THR A 296 16.01 -4.32 16.52
C THR A 296 17.30 -3.59 16.17
N VAL A 297 17.28 -2.27 16.10
CA VAL A 297 18.48 -1.43 15.85
C VAL A 297 19.50 -1.59 16.97
N ARG A 298 19.05 -1.64 18.24
CA ARG A 298 19.93 -1.90 19.39
C ARG A 298 20.64 -3.25 19.26
N ALA A 299 19.92 -4.31 18.91
CA ALA A 299 20.50 -5.63 18.70
C ALA A 299 21.53 -5.66 17.56
N LEU A 300 21.26 -4.96 16.46
CA LEU A 300 22.20 -4.79 15.35
C LEU A 300 23.44 -4.00 15.76
N ALA A 301 23.25 -2.90 16.46
CA ALA A 301 24.32 -1.97 16.85
C ALA A 301 25.25 -2.54 17.93
N MET A 302 24.70 -3.34 18.86
CA MET A 302 25.43 -3.94 19.99
C MET A 302 26.02 -5.31 19.69
N GLY A 303 25.54 -5.97 18.62
CA GLY A 303 26.02 -7.31 18.25
C GLY A 303 27.52 -7.31 17.88
N ALA A 304 28.26 -8.32 18.28
CA ALA A 304 29.66 -8.47 17.87
C ALA A 304 29.78 -8.61 16.34
N THR A 305 28.81 -9.29 15.71
CA THR A 305 28.72 -9.45 14.25
C THR A 305 27.32 -9.07 13.78
N LEU A 306 27.20 -8.59 12.56
CA LEU A 306 25.92 -8.41 11.90
C LEU A 306 25.39 -9.74 11.38
N PRO A 307 24.04 -9.89 11.23
CA PRO A 307 23.46 -11.07 10.61
C PRO A 307 24.04 -11.34 9.24
N ALA A 308 24.45 -12.60 8.99
CA ALA A 308 24.91 -13.02 7.68
C ALA A 308 23.74 -13.14 6.69
N LYS A 309 24.04 -13.06 5.39
CA LYS A 309 23.08 -13.45 4.37
C LYS A 309 22.76 -14.94 4.54
N SER A 310 21.50 -15.27 4.67
CA SER A 310 21.00 -16.63 4.85
C SER A 310 19.66 -16.81 4.15
N PRO A 311 19.29 -18.02 3.74
CA PRO A 311 18.07 -18.29 3.00
C PRO A 311 16.84 -17.70 3.68
N ASP A 312 15.92 -17.18 2.87
CA ASP A 312 14.66 -16.61 3.33
C ASP A 312 13.83 -17.61 4.11
N LEU A 313 13.14 -17.12 5.13
CA LEU A 313 12.27 -17.90 5.99
C LEU A 313 10.80 -17.69 5.61
N ILE A 314 9.98 -18.68 5.90
CA ILE A 314 8.54 -18.54 5.98
C ILE A 314 8.25 -18.05 7.40
N TYR A 315 7.52 -16.94 7.52
CA TYR A 315 7.25 -16.36 8.84
C TYR A 315 5.90 -15.65 8.90
N SER A 316 5.37 -15.57 10.10
CA SER A 316 4.28 -14.67 10.45
C SER A 316 4.27 -14.41 11.95
N ASP A 317 3.75 -13.25 12.31
CA ASP A 317 3.35 -13.02 13.70
C ASP A 317 2.13 -13.91 14.06
N VAL A 318 2.03 -14.21 15.33
CA VAL A 318 0.87 -14.90 15.92
C VAL A 318 0.13 -13.88 16.77
N LEU A 319 -0.89 -13.25 16.18
CA LEU A 319 -1.73 -12.24 16.85
C LEU A 319 -0.92 -11.13 17.57
N GLY A 320 0.25 -10.78 17.03
CA GLY A 320 1.13 -9.77 17.59
C GLY A 320 1.89 -10.19 18.87
N LEU A 321 1.82 -11.43 19.28
CA LEU A 321 2.52 -11.93 20.49
C LEU A 321 3.99 -12.24 20.22
N GLY A 322 4.35 -12.57 18.98
CA GLY A 322 5.70 -12.88 18.54
C GLY A 322 5.68 -13.36 17.09
N VAL A 323 6.87 -13.57 16.51
CA VAL A 323 7.02 -14.06 15.13
C VAL A 323 7.47 -15.51 15.15
N LEU A 324 6.72 -16.40 14.48
CA LEU A 324 7.16 -17.74 14.13
C LEU A 324 7.83 -17.69 12.76
N ALA A 325 9.09 -18.11 12.72
CA ALA A 325 9.87 -18.15 11.49
C ALA A 325 10.55 -19.53 11.35
N TYR A 326 10.47 -20.10 10.14
CA TYR A 326 11.03 -21.42 9.87
C TYR A 326 11.50 -21.54 8.41
N PRO A 327 12.46 -22.44 8.12
CA PRO A 327 12.93 -22.65 6.76
C PRO A 327 11.87 -23.30 5.88
N VAL A 328 12.02 -23.13 4.56
CA VAL A 328 11.10 -23.66 3.54
C VAL A 328 10.88 -25.19 3.69
N SER A 329 11.90 -25.94 4.15
CA SER A 329 11.80 -27.38 4.41
C SER A 329 10.76 -27.72 5.49
N VAL A 330 10.63 -26.91 6.53
CA VAL A 330 9.59 -27.08 7.56
C VAL A 330 8.21 -26.80 6.98
N GLY A 331 8.09 -25.85 6.04
CA GLY A 331 6.83 -25.62 5.30
C GLY A 331 6.38 -26.91 4.58
N TRP A 332 7.29 -27.62 3.93
CA TRP A 332 7.00 -28.92 3.32
C TRP A 332 6.62 -29.98 4.36
N ALA A 333 7.26 -30.02 5.51
CA ALA A 333 6.90 -30.94 6.59
C ALA A 333 5.48 -30.69 7.13
N ILE A 334 5.10 -29.41 7.27
CA ILE A 334 3.73 -29.00 7.66
C ILE A 334 2.71 -29.50 6.64
N LEU A 335 2.97 -29.29 5.35
CA LEU A 335 2.08 -29.74 4.28
C LEU A 335 2.00 -31.28 4.21
N ALA A 336 3.12 -31.98 4.38
CA ALA A 336 3.15 -33.45 4.44
C ALA A 336 2.32 -33.95 5.64
N ALA A 337 2.48 -33.37 6.81
CA ALA A 337 1.68 -33.70 8.00
C ALA A 337 0.17 -33.49 7.74
N ALA A 338 -0.22 -32.35 7.17
CA ALA A 338 -1.60 -32.09 6.81
C ALA A 338 -2.12 -33.10 5.78
N GLY A 339 -1.33 -33.41 4.74
CA GLY A 339 -1.64 -34.46 3.74
C GLY A 339 -1.86 -35.81 4.34
N LEU A 340 -0.97 -36.26 5.26
CA LEU A 340 -1.13 -37.54 5.97
C LEU A 340 -2.40 -37.59 6.82
N LEU A 341 -2.74 -36.50 7.51
CA LEU A 341 -3.99 -36.40 8.28
C LEU A 341 -5.23 -36.44 7.36
N ILE A 342 -5.17 -35.80 6.19
CA ILE A 342 -6.24 -35.86 5.19
C ILE A 342 -6.39 -37.28 4.64
N VAL A 343 -5.29 -37.95 4.29
CA VAL A 343 -5.28 -39.35 3.83
C VAL A 343 -5.83 -40.28 4.90
N PHE A 344 -5.38 -40.14 6.14
CA PHE A 344 -5.90 -40.92 7.28
C PHE A 344 -7.40 -40.73 7.44
N THR A 345 -7.88 -39.49 7.45
CA THR A 345 -9.29 -39.14 7.58
C THR A 345 -10.11 -39.74 6.42
N GLY A 346 -9.64 -39.56 5.19
CA GLY A 346 -10.29 -40.06 3.97
C GLY A 346 -10.37 -41.57 3.95
N TYR A 347 -9.26 -42.26 4.27
CA TYR A 347 -9.21 -43.71 4.34
C TYR A 347 -10.20 -44.27 5.37
N ARG A 348 -10.19 -43.73 6.61
CA ARG A 348 -11.10 -44.13 7.66
C ARG A 348 -12.56 -43.86 7.29
N ALA A 349 -12.85 -42.68 6.71
CA ALA A 349 -14.18 -42.29 6.33
C ALA A 349 -14.77 -43.17 5.20
N LEU A 350 -13.97 -43.49 4.18
CA LEU A 350 -14.36 -44.34 3.05
C LEU A 350 -14.55 -45.80 3.51
N ARG A 351 -13.60 -46.35 4.29
CA ARG A 351 -13.66 -47.74 4.81
C ARG A 351 -14.82 -47.93 5.78
N GLY A 352 -15.06 -46.94 6.60
CA GLY A 352 -16.19 -46.92 7.52
C GLY A 352 -17.52 -46.57 6.88
N LYS A 353 -17.56 -46.36 5.57
CA LYS A 353 -18.75 -45.95 4.82
C LYS A 353 -19.42 -44.65 5.37
N ALA A 354 -18.65 -43.82 6.04
CA ALA A 354 -19.08 -42.54 6.54
C ALA A 354 -19.11 -41.48 5.41
N VAL A 355 -18.46 -41.71 4.28
CA VAL A 355 -18.42 -40.88 3.10
C VAL A 355 -18.26 -41.71 1.85
N THR A 356 -18.74 -41.18 0.73
CA THR A 356 -18.50 -41.75 -0.63
C THR A 356 -17.59 -40.81 -1.43
N VAL A 357 -16.92 -41.33 -2.47
CA VAL A 357 -16.09 -40.51 -3.40
C VAL A 357 -16.91 -39.40 -4.03
N VAL A 358 -18.17 -39.69 -4.39
CA VAL A 358 -19.08 -38.68 -4.95
C VAL A 358 -19.37 -37.55 -3.98
N GLU A 359 -19.48 -37.81 -2.68
CA GLU A 359 -19.65 -36.78 -1.68
C GLU A 359 -18.39 -35.93 -1.53
N ILE A 360 -17.18 -36.52 -1.63
CA ILE A 360 -15.93 -35.75 -1.64
C ILE A 360 -15.85 -34.83 -2.85
N LEU A 361 -16.19 -35.35 -4.07
CA LEU A 361 -16.22 -34.54 -5.27
C LEU A 361 -17.24 -33.39 -5.18
N ARG A 362 -18.40 -33.65 -4.58
CA ARG A 362 -19.38 -32.58 -4.28
C ARG A 362 -18.86 -31.63 -3.22
N GLY A 363 -18.10 -32.11 -2.26
CA GLY A 363 -17.41 -31.28 -1.28
C GLY A 363 -16.41 -30.33 -1.92
N ILE A 364 -15.60 -30.82 -2.88
CA ILE A 364 -14.71 -29.97 -3.70
C ILE A 364 -15.51 -28.90 -4.43
N ALA A 365 -16.55 -29.31 -5.19
CA ALA A 365 -17.37 -28.35 -5.93
C ALA A 365 -18.07 -27.35 -5.00
N GLY A 366 -18.50 -27.76 -3.80
CA GLY A 366 -19.13 -26.90 -2.81
C GLY A 366 -18.15 -25.89 -2.18
N PHE A 367 -16.92 -26.26 -1.95
CA PHE A 367 -15.89 -25.34 -1.48
C PHE A 367 -15.49 -24.33 -2.55
N LEU A 368 -15.39 -24.75 -3.82
CA LEU A 368 -15.19 -23.86 -4.95
C LEU A 368 -16.39 -22.93 -5.18
N LEU A 369 -17.63 -23.44 -4.97
CA LEU A 369 -18.84 -22.62 -4.98
C LEU A 369 -18.81 -21.54 -3.92
N LEU A 370 -18.39 -21.90 -2.70
CA LEU A 370 -18.22 -20.93 -1.62
C LEU A 370 -17.21 -19.84 -2.00
N ALA A 371 -16.07 -20.24 -2.57
CA ALA A 371 -15.06 -19.32 -3.03
C ALA A 371 -15.55 -18.38 -4.13
N ALA A 372 -16.13 -18.93 -5.20
CA ALA A 372 -16.64 -18.14 -6.32
C ALA A 372 -17.81 -17.22 -5.90
N GLY A 373 -18.70 -17.71 -5.03
CA GLY A 373 -19.81 -16.93 -4.50
C GLY A 373 -19.38 -15.78 -3.60
N ALA A 374 -18.39 -16.01 -2.74
CA ALA A 374 -17.80 -14.98 -1.88
C ALA A 374 -17.12 -13.87 -2.70
N VAL A 375 -16.31 -14.27 -3.70
CA VAL A 375 -15.63 -13.32 -4.59
C VAL A 375 -16.65 -12.52 -5.42
N LEU A 376 -17.65 -13.19 -6.02
CA LEU A 376 -18.71 -12.52 -6.79
C LEU A 376 -19.49 -11.50 -5.95
N ALA A 377 -19.81 -11.86 -4.70
CA ALA A 377 -20.55 -10.95 -3.81
C ALA A 377 -19.78 -9.69 -3.48
N LEU A 378 -18.47 -9.80 -3.19
CA LEU A 378 -17.62 -8.64 -2.91
C LEU A 378 -17.28 -7.85 -4.18
N HIS A 379 -17.11 -8.52 -5.32
CA HIS A 379 -16.90 -7.86 -6.60
C HIS A 379 -18.11 -7.00 -6.97
N LEU A 380 -19.32 -7.53 -6.87
CA LEU A 380 -20.55 -6.76 -7.06
C LEU A 380 -20.63 -5.59 -6.07
N ALA A 381 -20.33 -5.82 -4.79
CA ALA A 381 -20.34 -4.77 -3.79
C ALA A 381 -19.36 -3.64 -4.16
N GLY A 382 -18.13 -3.97 -4.57
CA GLY A 382 -17.12 -3.01 -5.04
C GLY A 382 -17.64 -2.15 -6.21
N ARG A 383 -18.29 -2.80 -7.19
CA ARG A 383 -18.91 -2.09 -8.34
C ARG A 383 -20.00 -1.14 -7.88
N LEU A 384 -20.90 -1.59 -7.01
CA LEU A 384 -22.04 -0.79 -6.53
C LEU A 384 -21.64 0.41 -5.69
N ILE A 385 -20.61 0.29 -4.85
CA ILE A 385 -20.13 1.41 -4.03
C ILE A 385 -19.21 2.37 -4.80
N GLY A 386 -18.89 2.07 -6.06
CA GLY A 386 -18.10 2.96 -6.93
C GLY A 386 -16.62 3.00 -6.53
N ILE A 387 -16.08 1.89 -6.06
CA ILE A 387 -14.63 1.72 -5.91
C ILE A 387 -13.99 1.91 -7.29
N GLY A 388 -12.98 2.81 -7.35
CA GLY A 388 -12.34 3.22 -8.59
C GLY A 388 -12.81 4.56 -9.17
N ASP A 389 -13.82 5.22 -8.58
CA ASP A 389 -14.13 6.63 -8.88
C ASP A 389 -13.18 7.54 -8.05
N PRO A 390 -12.19 8.21 -8.67
CA PRO A 390 -11.21 9.01 -7.93
C PRO A 390 -11.84 10.11 -7.06
N GLN A 391 -12.99 10.68 -7.51
CA GLN A 391 -13.67 11.74 -6.76
C GLN A 391 -14.37 11.23 -5.49
N ARG A 392 -14.70 9.92 -5.44
CA ARG A 392 -15.35 9.29 -4.29
C ARG A 392 -14.37 8.58 -3.37
N LEU A 393 -13.16 8.36 -3.82
CA LEU A 393 -12.15 7.55 -3.10
C LEU A 393 -12.04 7.98 -1.63
N TYR A 394 -11.84 9.25 -1.36
CA TYR A 394 -11.64 9.72 0.01
C TYR A 394 -12.91 9.68 0.87
N ALA A 395 -14.09 9.89 0.28
CA ALA A 395 -15.34 9.72 0.98
C ALA A 395 -15.57 8.24 1.37
N VAL A 396 -15.17 7.32 0.51
CA VAL A 396 -15.22 5.87 0.75
C VAL A 396 -14.15 5.45 1.77
N LEU A 397 -12.93 5.97 1.68
CA LEU A 397 -11.85 5.78 2.67
C LEU A 397 -12.28 6.18 4.07
N GLY A 398 -13.00 7.29 4.22
CA GLY A 398 -13.55 7.73 5.50
C GLY A 398 -14.65 6.82 6.09
N GLN A 399 -15.06 5.77 5.37
CA GLN A 399 -15.99 4.75 5.83
C GLN A 399 -15.31 3.37 6.02
N PHE A 400 -14.00 3.33 6.15
CA PHE A 400 -13.21 2.11 6.17
C PHE A 400 -13.77 1.03 7.11
N ASN A 401 -14.08 1.40 8.36
CA ASN A 401 -14.61 0.45 9.35
C ASN A 401 -15.99 -0.11 8.97
N ALA A 402 -16.85 0.70 8.35
CA ALA A 402 -18.15 0.26 7.85
C ALA A 402 -18.00 -0.67 6.64
N LEU A 403 -17.04 -0.37 5.75
CA LEU A 403 -16.71 -1.22 4.61
C LEU A 403 -16.16 -2.57 5.04
N LEU A 404 -15.17 -2.58 5.93
CA LEU A 404 -14.59 -3.81 6.48
C LEU A 404 -15.63 -4.66 7.19
N SER A 405 -16.45 -4.02 8.05
CA SER A 405 -17.52 -4.71 8.79
C SER A 405 -18.60 -5.23 7.85
N GLY A 406 -19.02 -4.41 6.88
CA GLY A 406 -20.04 -4.80 5.90
C GLY A 406 -19.57 -5.97 5.02
N ALA A 407 -18.32 -5.92 4.54
CA ALA A 407 -17.73 -7.01 3.77
C ALA A 407 -17.59 -8.29 4.60
N GLY A 408 -17.16 -8.20 5.86
CA GLY A 408 -17.07 -9.32 6.77
C GLY A 408 -18.42 -9.97 7.05
N VAL A 409 -19.45 -9.19 7.36
CA VAL A 409 -20.82 -9.68 7.62
C VAL A 409 -21.45 -10.28 6.37
N LEU A 410 -21.22 -9.67 5.19
CA LEU A 410 -21.65 -10.23 3.89
C LEU A 410 -21.01 -11.59 3.64
N LEU A 411 -19.69 -11.71 3.84
CA LEU A 411 -18.97 -12.97 3.68
C LEU A 411 -19.44 -14.05 4.64
N ILE A 412 -19.70 -13.72 5.91
CA ILE A 412 -20.28 -14.66 6.87
C ILE A 412 -21.62 -15.18 6.36
N GLY A 413 -22.50 -14.29 5.89
CA GLY A 413 -23.80 -14.66 5.33
C GLY A 413 -23.71 -15.57 4.10
N VAL A 414 -22.86 -15.21 3.15
CA VAL A 414 -22.63 -15.97 1.91
C VAL A 414 -22.01 -17.34 2.22
N CYS A 415 -20.92 -17.38 3.00
CA CYS A 415 -20.23 -18.62 3.32
C CYS A 415 -21.11 -19.60 4.10
N LEU A 416 -21.78 -19.13 5.17
CA LEU A 416 -22.73 -19.95 5.91
C LEU A 416 -23.90 -20.38 5.04
N GLY A 417 -24.42 -19.50 4.18
CA GLY A 417 -25.49 -19.82 3.25
C GLY A 417 -25.11 -20.99 2.32
N VAL A 418 -23.95 -20.94 1.70
CA VAL A 418 -23.46 -22.02 0.82
C VAL A 418 -23.29 -23.34 1.61
N LEU A 419 -22.66 -23.32 2.80
CA LEU A 419 -22.48 -24.51 3.62
C LEU A 419 -23.83 -25.13 4.08
N ILE A 420 -24.81 -24.29 4.43
CA ILE A 420 -26.16 -24.72 4.80
C ILE A 420 -26.87 -25.37 3.59
N LEU A 421 -26.81 -24.76 2.41
CA LEU A 421 -27.42 -25.28 1.19
C LEU A 421 -26.77 -26.60 0.78
N GLN A 422 -25.43 -26.72 0.92
CA GLN A 422 -24.69 -27.95 0.64
C GLN A 422 -25.08 -29.06 1.61
N ALA A 423 -25.17 -28.79 2.91
CA ALA A 423 -25.61 -29.76 3.93
C ALA A 423 -27.03 -30.26 3.67
N ARG A 424 -27.93 -29.39 3.23
CA ARG A 424 -29.34 -29.71 2.92
C ARG A 424 -29.55 -30.29 1.52
N GLY A 425 -28.60 -30.13 0.63
CA GLY A 425 -28.70 -30.54 -0.76
C GLY A 425 -29.78 -29.80 -1.57
N THR A 426 -29.97 -28.50 -1.31
CA THR A 426 -31.07 -27.72 -1.87
C THR A 426 -30.56 -26.41 -2.48
N GLY A 427 -31.40 -25.69 -3.21
CA GLY A 427 -31.17 -24.29 -3.57
C GLY A 427 -30.40 -24.06 -4.88
N ARG A 428 -30.01 -25.10 -5.63
CA ARG A 428 -29.20 -24.92 -6.86
C ARG A 428 -29.79 -23.91 -7.86
N ILE A 429 -31.13 -23.91 -8.06
CA ILE A 429 -31.81 -23.00 -8.99
C ILE A 429 -31.72 -21.57 -8.47
N TRP A 430 -32.02 -21.35 -7.18
CA TRP A 430 -31.98 -20.02 -6.58
C TRP A 430 -30.57 -19.42 -6.56
N VAL A 431 -29.56 -20.24 -6.24
CA VAL A 431 -28.15 -19.83 -6.32
C VAL A 431 -27.78 -19.44 -7.74
N SER A 432 -28.23 -20.21 -8.75
CA SER A 432 -27.97 -19.86 -10.16
C SER A 432 -28.65 -18.55 -10.57
N VAL A 433 -29.91 -18.34 -10.20
CA VAL A 433 -30.66 -17.10 -10.50
C VAL A 433 -29.97 -15.89 -9.86
N VAL A 434 -29.63 -16.00 -8.56
CA VAL A 434 -28.97 -14.92 -7.82
C VAL A 434 -27.59 -14.61 -8.42
N ALA A 435 -26.81 -15.62 -8.79
CA ALA A 435 -25.49 -15.43 -9.40
C ALA A 435 -25.58 -14.74 -10.76
N LEU A 436 -26.52 -15.15 -11.63
CA LEU A 436 -26.72 -14.52 -12.93
C LEU A 436 -27.21 -13.08 -12.78
N ALA A 437 -28.12 -12.82 -11.84
CA ALA A 437 -28.55 -11.47 -11.52
C ALA A 437 -27.40 -10.60 -11.01
N ALA A 438 -26.52 -11.15 -10.14
CA ALA A 438 -25.33 -10.46 -9.65
C ALA A 438 -24.33 -10.15 -10.76
N GLY A 439 -24.00 -11.13 -11.63
CA GLY A 439 -23.13 -10.92 -12.78
C GLY A 439 -23.68 -9.91 -13.78
N GLY A 440 -25.01 -9.95 -14.03
CA GLY A 440 -25.70 -8.94 -14.84
C GLY A 440 -25.63 -7.55 -14.21
N ALA A 441 -25.86 -7.44 -12.89
CA ALA A 441 -25.75 -6.19 -12.16
C ALA A 441 -24.34 -5.58 -12.21
N CYS A 442 -23.28 -6.41 -12.16
CA CYS A 442 -21.91 -5.95 -12.34
C CYS A 442 -21.73 -5.23 -13.68
N SER A 443 -22.33 -5.76 -14.76
CA SER A 443 -22.24 -5.17 -16.11
C SER A 443 -23.14 -3.94 -16.30
N LEU A 444 -24.21 -3.79 -15.52
CA LEU A 444 -25.08 -2.61 -15.57
C LEU A 444 -24.44 -1.40 -14.88
N VAL A 445 -23.54 -1.66 -13.92
CA VAL A 445 -22.84 -0.62 -13.16
C VAL A 445 -21.43 -0.43 -13.72
N GLY A 446 -21.23 0.62 -14.51
CA GLY A 446 -19.92 0.97 -15.07
C GLY A 446 -19.50 0.22 -16.34
N GLY A 447 -20.46 -0.42 -17.05
CA GLY A 447 -20.26 -1.07 -18.35
C GLY A 447 -19.91 -2.55 -18.27
N PHE A 448 -19.71 -3.19 -19.43
CA PHE A 448 -19.48 -4.63 -19.57
C PHE A 448 -18.39 -5.16 -18.62
N ASP A 449 -18.72 -6.19 -17.84
CA ASP A 449 -17.85 -6.80 -16.83
C ASP A 449 -17.69 -8.31 -17.08
N ALA A 450 -16.65 -8.66 -17.81
CA ALA A 450 -16.32 -10.05 -18.11
C ALA A 450 -15.99 -10.87 -16.86
N ILE A 451 -15.42 -10.24 -15.82
CA ILE A 451 -15.04 -10.92 -14.56
C ILE A 451 -16.30 -11.30 -13.79
N GLY A 452 -17.22 -10.35 -13.59
CA GLY A 452 -18.50 -10.59 -12.90
C GLY A 452 -19.33 -11.66 -13.60
N LEU A 453 -19.41 -11.62 -14.94
CA LEU A 453 -20.12 -12.64 -15.72
C LEU A 453 -19.44 -14.01 -15.67
N GLY A 454 -18.11 -14.07 -15.74
CA GLY A 454 -17.33 -15.31 -15.60
C GLY A 454 -17.51 -15.95 -14.22
N LEU A 455 -17.45 -15.16 -13.16
CA LEU A 455 -17.71 -15.62 -11.79
C LEU A 455 -19.15 -16.13 -11.63
N ALA A 456 -20.14 -15.43 -12.17
CA ALA A 456 -21.53 -15.87 -12.14
C ALA A 456 -21.72 -17.20 -12.85
N GLY A 457 -21.11 -17.38 -14.03
CA GLY A 457 -21.09 -18.65 -14.75
C GLY A 457 -20.45 -19.78 -13.95
N ALA A 458 -19.30 -19.53 -13.31
CA ALA A 458 -18.64 -20.49 -12.42
C ALA A 458 -19.55 -20.88 -11.23
N VAL A 459 -20.18 -19.91 -10.58
CA VAL A 459 -21.14 -20.18 -9.49
C VAL A 459 -22.28 -21.07 -9.95
N VAL A 460 -22.86 -20.81 -11.15
CA VAL A 460 -23.93 -21.65 -11.71
C VAL A 460 -23.44 -23.09 -11.88
N VAL A 461 -22.32 -23.30 -12.56
CA VAL A 461 -21.77 -24.65 -12.82
C VAL A 461 -21.50 -25.37 -11.48
N LEU A 462 -20.81 -24.70 -10.54
CA LEU A 462 -20.47 -25.27 -9.25
C LEU A 462 -21.69 -25.57 -8.39
N ALA A 463 -22.74 -24.75 -8.44
CA ALA A 463 -24.01 -25.01 -7.78
C ALA A 463 -24.69 -26.30 -8.30
N TRP A 464 -24.62 -26.54 -9.60
CA TRP A 464 -25.17 -27.78 -10.19
C TRP A 464 -24.35 -29.02 -9.86
N LEU A 465 -23.04 -28.89 -9.71
CA LEU A 465 -22.15 -29.98 -9.32
C LEU A 465 -22.23 -30.31 -7.82
N SER A 466 -22.43 -29.30 -6.95
CA SER A 466 -22.35 -29.48 -5.47
C SER A 466 -23.71 -29.64 -4.80
N LEU A 467 -24.74 -28.89 -5.27
CA LEU A 467 -26.10 -28.87 -4.68
C LEU A 467 -27.04 -29.87 -5.35
N GLY A 468 -28.20 -30.12 -4.74
CA GLY A 468 -29.22 -31.03 -5.28
C GLY A 468 -29.31 -32.38 -4.54
N ARG A 469 -28.27 -32.73 -3.78
CA ARG A 469 -28.28 -33.82 -2.78
C ARG A 469 -27.40 -33.37 -1.63
N GLY A 470 -27.82 -33.61 -0.38
CA GLY A 470 -27.06 -33.28 0.79
C GLY A 470 -25.69 -33.97 0.80
N VAL A 471 -24.68 -33.29 1.31
CA VAL A 471 -23.35 -33.81 1.51
C VAL A 471 -23.13 -33.97 3.02
N GLY A 472 -22.59 -35.09 3.46
CA GLY A 472 -22.19 -35.29 4.84
C GLY A 472 -21.01 -34.37 5.23
N VAL A 473 -20.87 -34.07 6.53
CA VAL A 473 -19.81 -33.18 7.03
C VAL A 473 -18.41 -33.58 6.57
N PHE A 474 -18.08 -34.90 6.59
CA PHE A 474 -16.77 -35.37 6.17
C PHE A 474 -16.57 -35.29 4.63
N GLY A 475 -17.63 -35.40 3.85
CA GLY A 475 -17.56 -35.23 2.40
C GLY A 475 -17.23 -33.77 2.02
N ALA A 476 -17.91 -32.81 2.66
CA ALA A 476 -17.64 -31.39 2.49
C ALA A 476 -16.24 -31.03 3.01
N TRP A 477 -15.86 -31.57 4.17
CA TRP A 477 -14.58 -31.26 4.81
C TRP A 477 -13.38 -31.78 4.00
N LEU A 478 -13.40 -33.06 3.64
CA LEU A 478 -12.36 -33.65 2.80
C LEU A 478 -12.23 -32.91 1.44
N GLY A 479 -13.36 -32.53 0.83
CA GLY A 479 -13.35 -31.73 -0.37
C GLY A 479 -12.64 -30.38 -0.19
N ALA A 480 -12.98 -29.65 0.88
CA ALA A 480 -12.35 -28.37 1.20
C ALA A 480 -10.84 -28.52 1.49
N LEU A 481 -10.48 -29.50 2.35
CA LEU A 481 -9.07 -29.75 2.71
C LEU A 481 -8.21 -30.14 1.51
N LEU A 482 -8.73 -30.91 0.56
CA LEU A 482 -8.03 -31.29 -0.68
C LEU A 482 -7.77 -30.09 -1.57
N VAL A 483 -8.74 -29.17 -1.72
CA VAL A 483 -8.55 -27.94 -2.50
C VAL A 483 -7.50 -27.03 -1.84
N VAL A 484 -7.61 -26.81 -0.52
CA VAL A 484 -6.63 -25.97 0.20
C VAL A 484 -5.24 -26.61 0.17
N LEU A 485 -5.13 -27.95 0.29
CA LEU A 485 -3.84 -28.64 0.18
C LEU A 485 -3.22 -28.44 -1.21
N ALA A 486 -4.00 -28.62 -2.27
CA ALA A 486 -3.50 -28.44 -3.64
C ALA A 486 -3.00 -26.99 -3.86
N LEU A 487 -3.76 -26.00 -3.38
CA LEU A 487 -3.35 -24.59 -3.44
C LEU A 487 -2.11 -24.32 -2.57
N ALA A 488 -2.05 -24.88 -1.37
CA ALA A 488 -0.91 -24.69 -0.47
C ALA A 488 0.38 -25.31 -1.04
N VAL A 489 0.29 -26.47 -1.68
CA VAL A 489 1.42 -27.09 -2.39
C VAL A 489 1.85 -26.22 -3.57
N ALA A 490 0.91 -25.70 -4.36
CA ALA A 490 1.23 -24.82 -5.49
C ALA A 490 1.93 -23.53 -5.01
N VAL A 491 1.42 -22.90 -3.95
CA VAL A 491 2.04 -21.70 -3.37
C VAL A 491 3.40 -22.01 -2.75
N GLN A 492 3.57 -23.16 -2.08
CA GLN A 492 4.85 -23.58 -1.51
C GLN A 492 5.93 -23.77 -2.59
N VAL A 493 5.54 -24.18 -3.82
CA VAL A 493 6.46 -24.32 -4.97
C VAL A 493 6.77 -22.96 -5.58
N LEU A 494 5.73 -22.12 -5.83
CA LEU A 494 5.85 -20.91 -6.64
C LEU A 494 6.29 -19.68 -5.83
N ALA A 495 5.90 -19.61 -4.56
CA ALA A 495 6.14 -18.48 -3.67
C ALA A 495 6.11 -18.96 -2.20
N PRO A 496 7.17 -19.64 -1.72
CA PRO A 496 7.17 -20.29 -0.40
C PRO A 496 6.74 -19.38 0.75
N GLY A 497 7.14 -18.09 0.72
CA GLY A 497 6.72 -17.11 1.72
C GLY A 497 5.21 -16.92 1.83
N GLY A 498 4.46 -17.17 0.75
CA GLY A 498 3.00 -17.12 0.75
C GLY A 498 2.31 -18.30 1.42
N SER A 499 3.01 -19.42 1.61
CA SER A 499 2.39 -20.69 2.04
C SER A 499 1.87 -20.68 3.48
N VAL A 500 2.41 -19.83 4.36
CA VAL A 500 2.00 -19.75 5.77
C VAL A 500 0.50 -19.49 5.91
N MET A 501 -0.06 -18.66 5.05
CA MET A 501 -1.49 -18.30 5.07
C MET A 501 -2.42 -19.49 4.82
N LEU A 502 -1.98 -20.47 4.02
CA LEU A 502 -2.74 -21.67 3.72
C LEU A 502 -2.34 -22.85 4.64
N ALA A 503 -1.06 -23.02 4.93
CA ALA A 503 -0.54 -24.19 5.63
C ALA A 503 -1.00 -24.28 7.08
N TRP A 504 -1.04 -23.16 7.81
CA TRP A 504 -1.43 -23.18 9.22
C TRP A 504 -2.92 -23.51 9.41
N PRO A 505 -3.88 -22.83 8.76
CA PRO A 505 -5.29 -23.19 8.89
C PRO A 505 -5.58 -24.58 8.31
N LEU A 506 -4.87 -25.02 7.24
CA LEU A 506 -4.99 -26.37 6.69
C LEU A 506 -4.59 -27.44 7.71
N LEU A 507 -3.41 -27.30 8.33
CA LEU A 507 -2.93 -28.24 9.34
C LEU A 507 -3.90 -28.32 10.52
N ALA A 508 -4.33 -27.15 11.04
CA ALA A 508 -5.26 -27.07 12.15
C ALA A 508 -6.60 -27.76 11.85
N ALA A 509 -7.20 -27.48 10.68
CA ALA A 509 -8.45 -28.11 10.26
C ALA A 509 -8.29 -29.63 9.99
N SER A 510 -7.15 -30.04 9.39
CA SER A 510 -6.86 -31.46 9.14
C SER A 510 -6.66 -32.25 10.42
N LEU A 511 -6.01 -31.66 11.43
CA LEU A 511 -5.84 -32.28 12.74
C LEU A 511 -7.20 -32.51 13.42
N VAL A 512 -8.07 -31.53 13.41
CA VAL A 512 -9.43 -31.64 13.97
C VAL A 512 -10.25 -32.68 13.22
N ALA A 513 -10.17 -32.73 11.89
CA ALA A 513 -10.87 -33.72 11.09
C ALA A 513 -10.40 -35.16 11.41
N ALA A 514 -9.09 -35.37 11.52
CA ALA A 514 -8.51 -36.65 11.89
C ALA A 514 -8.91 -37.09 13.32
N LEU A 515 -8.90 -36.15 14.27
CA LEU A 515 -9.30 -36.37 15.64
C LEU A 515 -10.77 -36.79 15.75
N LEU A 516 -11.66 -36.06 15.11
CA LEU A 516 -13.09 -36.37 15.06
C LEU A 516 -13.35 -37.69 14.35
N MET A 517 -12.59 -38.04 13.31
CA MET A 517 -12.71 -39.34 12.64
C MET A 517 -12.20 -40.51 13.51
N ALA A 518 -11.18 -40.28 14.32
CA ALA A 518 -10.62 -41.31 15.22
C ALA A 518 -11.51 -41.60 16.43
N VAL A 519 -12.13 -40.58 17.01
CA VAL A 519 -12.79 -40.62 18.32
C VAL A 519 -14.27 -40.28 18.29
N GLY A 520 -14.78 -39.68 17.19
CA GLY A 520 -16.12 -39.07 17.08
C GLY A 520 -17.31 -40.03 17.23
N GLY A 521 -17.10 -41.32 17.22
CA GLY A 521 -18.15 -42.32 17.46
C GLY A 521 -18.38 -42.65 18.96
N THR A 522 -17.72 -41.98 19.86
CA THR A 522 -17.79 -42.24 21.30
C THR A 522 -19.17 -41.96 21.90
N ARG A 523 -19.59 -42.89 22.80
CA ARG A 523 -20.79 -42.72 23.64
C ARG A 523 -20.47 -41.97 24.94
N ASP A 524 -19.20 -41.80 25.28
CA ASP A 524 -18.78 -41.05 26.46
C ASP A 524 -19.05 -39.52 26.26
N ARG A 525 -19.93 -39.01 27.11
CA ARG A 525 -20.32 -37.63 27.08
C ARG A 525 -19.17 -36.65 27.39
N ARG A 526 -18.23 -37.07 28.25
CA ARG A 526 -17.03 -36.25 28.59
C ARG A 526 -16.11 -36.09 27.38
N VAL A 527 -15.83 -37.18 26.68
CA VAL A 527 -15.05 -37.17 25.46
C VAL A 527 -15.72 -36.32 24.36
N ALA A 528 -17.05 -36.47 24.19
CA ALA A 528 -17.79 -35.68 23.23
C ALA A 528 -17.72 -34.16 23.52
N TRP A 529 -17.75 -33.75 24.79
CA TRP A 529 -17.57 -32.36 25.20
C TRP A 529 -16.15 -31.88 24.99
N ALA A 530 -15.13 -32.68 25.32
CA ALA A 530 -13.74 -32.36 25.08
C ALA A 530 -13.45 -32.14 23.58
N LEU A 531 -13.99 -33.00 22.71
CA LEU A 531 -13.89 -32.83 21.25
C LEU A 531 -14.56 -31.55 20.76
N THR A 532 -15.76 -31.24 21.25
CA THR A 532 -16.44 -30.00 20.90
C THR A 532 -15.62 -28.77 21.33
N LEU A 533 -15.04 -28.79 22.52
CA LEU A 533 -14.15 -27.72 22.99
C LEU A 533 -12.91 -27.55 22.08
N VAL A 534 -12.25 -28.65 21.71
CA VAL A 534 -11.10 -28.62 20.79
C VAL A 534 -11.49 -28.02 19.45
N VAL A 535 -12.64 -28.43 18.88
CA VAL A 535 -13.15 -27.85 17.63
C VAL A 535 -13.35 -26.32 17.78
N CYS A 536 -13.99 -25.88 18.86
CA CYS A 536 -14.23 -24.46 19.10
C CYS A 536 -12.92 -23.67 19.30
N LEU A 537 -11.97 -24.20 20.08
CA LEU A 537 -10.69 -23.53 20.30
C LEU A 537 -9.91 -23.36 18.99
N VAL A 538 -9.83 -24.41 18.17
CA VAL A 538 -9.16 -24.33 16.86
C VAL A 538 -9.89 -23.37 15.92
N ALA A 539 -11.23 -23.42 15.88
CA ALA A 539 -12.02 -22.49 15.06
C ALA A 539 -11.80 -21.03 15.49
N VAL A 540 -11.79 -20.74 16.79
CA VAL A 540 -11.52 -19.40 17.32
C VAL A 540 -10.11 -18.93 16.95
N ALA A 541 -9.09 -19.79 17.14
CA ALA A 541 -7.71 -19.44 16.81
C ALA A 541 -7.52 -19.15 15.32
N VAL A 542 -8.09 -20.00 14.45
CA VAL A 542 -8.02 -19.82 12.99
C VAL A 542 -8.77 -18.56 12.56
N VAL A 543 -9.98 -18.31 13.08
CA VAL A 543 -10.75 -17.10 12.77
C VAL A 543 -10.03 -15.85 13.28
N ALA A 544 -9.41 -15.89 14.46
CA ALA A 544 -8.68 -14.78 15.02
C ALA A 544 -7.47 -14.41 14.14
N GLN A 545 -6.63 -15.40 13.79
CA GLN A 545 -5.46 -15.16 12.97
C GLN A 545 -5.81 -14.69 11.56
N LEU A 546 -6.75 -15.38 10.90
CA LEU A 546 -7.19 -15.00 9.55
C LEU A 546 -7.96 -13.68 9.54
N GLY A 547 -8.72 -13.39 10.61
CA GLY A 547 -9.41 -12.11 10.78
C GLY A 547 -8.42 -10.94 10.92
N ALA A 548 -7.35 -11.11 11.70
CA ALA A 548 -6.30 -10.10 11.84
C ALA A 548 -5.56 -9.89 10.52
N TRP A 549 -5.14 -10.96 9.84
CA TRP A 549 -4.51 -10.86 8.51
C TRP A 549 -5.44 -10.23 7.48
N GLY A 550 -6.73 -10.60 7.49
CA GLY A 550 -7.73 -10.07 6.57
C GLY A 550 -7.95 -8.58 6.74
N ALA A 551 -8.11 -8.11 7.97
CA ALA A 551 -8.29 -6.69 8.26
C ALA A 551 -7.05 -5.87 7.88
N TRP A 552 -5.85 -6.34 8.22
CA TRP A 552 -4.61 -5.69 7.83
C TRP A 552 -4.41 -5.67 6.30
N THR A 553 -4.69 -6.77 5.61
CA THR A 553 -4.60 -6.83 4.14
C THR A 553 -5.64 -5.92 3.49
N PHE A 554 -6.85 -5.83 4.06
CA PHE A 554 -7.88 -4.91 3.58
C PHE A 554 -7.46 -3.46 3.75
N ALA A 555 -6.79 -3.11 4.84
CA ALA A 555 -6.19 -1.78 5.01
C ALA A 555 -5.18 -1.46 3.90
N GLY A 556 -4.37 -2.44 3.49
CA GLY A 556 -3.36 -2.24 2.45
C GLY A 556 -3.89 -2.14 1.02
N VAL A 557 -4.82 -3.03 0.65
CA VAL A 557 -5.24 -3.20 -0.76
C VAL A 557 -6.74 -3.34 -0.97
N GLY A 558 -7.52 -3.53 0.09
CA GLY A 558 -8.94 -3.90 0.00
C GLY A 558 -9.85 -2.84 -0.60
N LEU A 559 -9.43 -1.57 -0.59
CA LEU A 559 -10.18 -0.49 -1.23
C LEU A 559 -10.02 -0.46 -2.75
N MET A 560 -8.97 -1.08 -3.27
CA MET A 560 -8.80 -1.28 -4.71
C MET A 560 -9.47 -2.59 -5.15
N GLU A 561 -9.42 -3.63 -4.30
CA GLU A 561 -9.93 -4.97 -4.58
C GLU A 561 -10.58 -5.61 -3.33
N PRO A 562 -11.86 -5.29 -3.02
CA PRO A 562 -12.55 -5.81 -1.82
C PRO A 562 -12.63 -7.33 -1.77
N ALA A 563 -12.56 -8.00 -2.92
CA ALA A 563 -12.58 -9.45 -3.02
C ALA A 563 -11.42 -10.13 -2.28
N VAL A 564 -10.35 -9.41 -1.94
CA VAL A 564 -9.23 -9.95 -1.14
C VAL A 564 -9.68 -10.51 0.20
N LEU A 565 -10.70 -9.93 0.83
CA LEU A 565 -11.26 -10.45 2.09
C LEU A 565 -11.86 -11.85 1.95
N ALA A 566 -12.35 -12.21 0.77
CA ALA A 566 -12.91 -13.54 0.53
C ALA A 566 -11.88 -14.64 0.80
N VAL A 567 -10.59 -14.42 0.51
CA VAL A 567 -9.52 -15.39 0.74
C VAL A 567 -9.49 -15.84 2.19
N PHE A 568 -9.55 -14.90 3.13
CA PHE A 568 -9.49 -15.19 4.58
C PHE A 568 -10.74 -15.90 5.08
N ALA A 569 -11.92 -15.51 4.61
CA ALA A 569 -13.17 -16.17 4.95
C ALA A 569 -13.23 -17.61 4.41
N ILE A 570 -12.75 -17.83 3.18
CA ILE A 570 -12.67 -19.15 2.55
C ILE A 570 -11.70 -20.06 3.33
N LEU A 571 -10.54 -19.54 3.73
CA LEU A 571 -9.55 -20.29 4.50
C LEU A 571 -10.00 -20.58 5.94
N ALA A 572 -10.89 -19.78 6.51
CA ALA A 572 -11.49 -20.06 7.81
C ALA A 572 -12.59 -21.14 7.74
N ALA A 573 -13.23 -21.32 6.59
CA ALA A 573 -14.35 -22.23 6.42
C ALA A 573 -14.05 -23.69 6.84
N PRO A 574 -12.89 -24.33 6.50
CA PRO A 574 -12.58 -25.68 6.93
C PRO A 574 -12.56 -25.87 8.46
N ALA A 575 -12.10 -24.88 9.23
CA ALA A 575 -12.09 -24.94 10.69
C ALA A 575 -13.51 -24.77 11.30
N LEU A 576 -14.38 -24.05 10.62
CA LEU A 576 -15.77 -23.78 11.04
C LEU A 576 -16.77 -24.85 10.54
N LEU A 577 -16.37 -25.68 9.58
CA LEU A 577 -17.27 -26.58 8.84
C LEU A 577 -18.10 -27.49 9.73
N PRO A 578 -17.55 -28.20 10.76
CA PRO A 578 -18.38 -29.06 11.63
C PRO A 578 -19.44 -28.26 12.39
N LEU A 579 -19.10 -27.06 12.84
CA LEU A 579 -20.03 -26.19 13.56
C LEU A 579 -21.13 -25.62 12.62
N ALA A 580 -20.75 -25.29 11.39
CA ALA A 580 -21.68 -24.81 10.36
C ALA A 580 -22.67 -25.89 9.93
N PHE A 581 -22.24 -27.18 9.85
CA PHE A 581 -23.11 -28.29 9.54
C PHE A 581 -24.03 -28.64 10.71
N ASP A 582 -23.59 -28.55 11.96
CA ASP A 582 -24.45 -28.64 13.14
C ASP A 582 -25.51 -27.51 13.12
N PHE A 583 -25.11 -26.28 12.77
CA PHE A 583 -26.03 -25.13 12.62
C PHE A 583 -27.00 -25.33 11.45
N ALA A 584 -26.56 -25.91 10.31
CA ALA A 584 -27.42 -26.20 9.16
C ALA A 584 -28.63 -27.10 9.47
N ALA A 585 -28.56 -27.90 10.52
CA ALA A 585 -29.68 -28.69 10.98
C ALA A 585 -30.82 -27.85 11.62
N TYR A 586 -30.54 -26.60 11.98
CA TYR A 586 -31.55 -25.71 12.55
C TYR A 586 -32.45 -25.12 11.44
N ARG A 587 -33.78 -25.20 11.61
CA ARG A 587 -34.73 -24.80 10.57
C ARG A 587 -34.55 -23.37 10.07
N TRP A 588 -34.16 -22.44 10.96
CA TRP A 588 -33.95 -21.01 10.66
C TRP A 588 -32.55 -20.66 10.20
N ALA A 589 -31.63 -21.63 10.09
CA ALA A 589 -30.25 -21.36 9.68
C ALA A 589 -30.16 -20.58 8.33
N PRO A 590 -30.94 -20.91 7.27
CA PRO A 590 -30.90 -20.12 6.04
C PRO A 590 -31.35 -18.68 6.22
N VAL A 591 -32.31 -18.44 7.13
CA VAL A 591 -32.81 -17.08 7.42
C VAL A 591 -31.68 -16.26 8.08
N PHE A 592 -30.97 -16.83 9.06
CA PHE A 592 -29.84 -16.14 9.69
C PHE A 592 -28.72 -15.83 8.70
N ALA A 593 -28.37 -16.76 7.81
CA ALA A 593 -27.39 -16.54 6.76
C ALA A 593 -27.85 -15.43 5.78
N ALA A 594 -29.11 -15.45 5.36
CA ALA A 594 -29.68 -14.43 4.49
C ALA A 594 -29.73 -13.05 5.16
N VAL A 595 -30.12 -12.98 6.43
CA VAL A 595 -30.11 -11.73 7.21
C VAL A 595 -28.70 -11.16 7.33
N ALA A 596 -27.69 -12.00 7.61
CA ALA A 596 -26.30 -11.57 7.64
C ALA A 596 -25.86 -11.04 6.28
N ALA A 597 -26.14 -11.75 5.17
CA ALA A 597 -25.78 -11.29 3.83
C ALA A 597 -26.44 -9.95 3.47
N VAL A 598 -27.75 -9.80 3.76
CA VAL A 598 -28.49 -8.56 3.49
C VAL A 598 -27.98 -7.41 4.38
N ALA A 599 -27.71 -7.67 5.67
CA ALA A 599 -27.16 -6.67 6.58
C ALA A 599 -25.78 -6.21 6.14
N GLY A 600 -24.89 -7.14 5.74
CA GLY A 600 -23.58 -6.83 5.22
C GLY A 600 -23.65 -6.01 3.92
N ALA A 601 -24.50 -6.42 2.97
CA ALA A 601 -24.75 -5.66 1.76
C ALA A 601 -25.32 -4.25 2.04
N GLY A 602 -26.26 -4.15 2.96
CA GLY A 602 -26.83 -2.86 3.40
C GLY A 602 -25.79 -1.93 4.02
N LEU A 603 -24.89 -2.47 4.86
CA LEU A 603 -23.80 -1.69 5.46
C LEU A 603 -22.78 -1.22 4.42
N LEU A 604 -22.45 -2.07 3.44
CA LEU A 604 -21.60 -1.70 2.31
C LEU A 604 -22.22 -0.60 1.45
N LEU A 605 -23.51 -0.72 1.13
CA LEU A 605 -24.22 0.31 0.36
C LEU A 605 -24.29 1.62 1.16
N TYR A 606 -24.58 1.55 2.47
CA TYR A 606 -24.55 2.74 3.34
C TYR A 606 -23.18 3.43 3.27
N ALA A 607 -22.10 2.67 3.42
CA ALA A 607 -20.75 3.21 3.35
C ALA A 607 -20.42 3.78 1.94
N GLY A 608 -20.86 3.10 0.89
CA GLY A 608 -20.64 3.51 -0.49
C GLY A 608 -21.49 4.71 -0.93
N LEU A 609 -22.69 4.89 -0.38
CA LEU A 609 -23.57 6.01 -0.69
C LEU A 609 -23.32 7.23 0.21
N ALA A 610 -22.44 7.11 1.21
CA ALA A 610 -22.12 8.21 2.10
C ALA A 610 -21.67 9.45 1.31
N GLU A 611 -22.31 10.57 1.58
CA GLU A 611 -21.91 11.86 1.03
C GLU A 611 -20.64 12.37 1.74
N GLY A 612 -19.86 13.20 1.04
CA GLY A 612 -18.72 13.87 1.63
C GLY A 612 -19.14 14.84 2.74
N GLY A 613 -18.25 15.08 3.69
CA GLY A 613 -18.45 15.97 4.82
C GLY A 613 -17.11 16.42 5.42
N PRO A 614 -17.12 17.23 6.49
CA PRO A 614 -15.88 17.78 7.06
C PRO A 614 -14.85 16.71 7.45
N THR A 615 -15.31 15.57 7.96
CA THR A 615 -14.44 14.43 8.32
C THR A 615 -14.17 13.47 7.17
N ARG A 616 -14.75 13.70 6.00
CA ARG A 616 -14.66 12.84 4.79
C ARG A 616 -14.76 13.70 3.55
N PRO A 617 -13.81 14.63 3.35
CA PRO A 617 -13.90 15.59 2.25
C PRO A 617 -13.75 14.90 0.89
N ARG A 618 -14.43 15.43 -0.11
CA ARG A 618 -14.25 15.06 -1.50
C ARG A 618 -13.14 15.89 -2.12
N LEU A 619 -12.54 15.39 -3.19
CA LEU A 619 -11.59 16.19 -3.96
C LEU A 619 -12.26 17.36 -4.67
N ALA A 620 -11.63 18.53 -4.56
CA ALA A 620 -11.98 19.74 -5.28
C ALA A 620 -10.70 20.46 -5.67
N GLU A 621 -10.39 20.42 -6.95
CA GLU A 621 -9.11 20.89 -7.50
C GLU A 621 -9.33 22.00 -8.50
N ALA A 622 -8.57 23.07 -8.36
CA ALA A 622 -8.51 24.16 -9.31
C ALA A 622 -7.12 24.79 -9.28
N SER A 623 -6.63 25.25 -10.43
CA SER A 623 -5.32 25.92 -10.56
C SER A 623 -5.40 27.03 -11.59
N HIS A 624 -4.45 27.95 -11.56
CA HIS A 624 -4.26 28.98 -12.57
C HIS A 624 -3.23 28.50 -13.59
N LEU A 625 -3.58 28.53 -14.87
CA LEU A 625 -2.68 28.25 -15.99
C LEU A 625 -2.44 29.54 -16.79
N ALA A 626 -1.20 29.98 -16.82
CA ALA A 626 -0.75 31.07 -17.70
C ALA A 626 0.02 30.47 -18.89
N ASP A 627 -0.53 30.55 -20.10
CA ASP A 627 0.16 30.15 -21.33
C ASP A 627 0.79 31.39 -21.98
N LEU A 628 2.09 31.54 -21.73
CA LEU A 628 2.86 32.69 -22.19
C LEU A 628 3.11 32.70 -23.71
N SER A 629 3.07 31.51 -24.32
CA SER A 629 3.29 31.35 -25.75
C SER A 629 2.07 31.83 -26.57
N THR A 630 0.86 31.77 -25.97
CA THR A 630 -0.36 32.24 -26.61
C THR A 630 -0.89 33.55 -26.03
N GLY A 631 -0.28 34.00 -24.91
CA GLY A 631 -0.77 35.21 -24.18
C GLY A 631 -2.13 35.03 -23.56
N THR A 632 -2.48 33.77 -23.18
CA THR A 632 -3.79 33.43 -22.59
C THR A 632 -3.65 32.91 -21.17
N ALA A 633 -4.68 33.06 -20.37
CA ALA A 633 -4.76 32.52 -19.03
C ALA A 633 -6.07 31.74 -18.81
N TRP A 634 -6.01 30.73 -18.02
CA TRP A 634 -7.11 29.79 -17.77
C TRP A 634 -7.19 29.43 -16.30
N ARG A 635 -8.40 29.23 -15.78
CA ARG A 635 -8.64 28.43 -14.59
C ARG A 635 -8.90 27.01 -15.03
N VAL A 636 -8.23 26.04 -14.42
CA VAL A 636 -8.23 24.64 -14.85
C VAL A 636 -8.55 23.70 -13.70
N SER A 637 -9.27 22.59 -14.01
CA SER A 637 -9.48 21.49 -13.07
C SER A 637 -9.34 20.16 -13.81
N PRO A 638 -8.48 19.24 -13.33
CA PRO A 638 -8.31 17.91 -13.93
C PRO A 638 -9.38 16.91 -13.48
N GLN A 639 -10.34 17.30 -12.65
CA GLN A 639 -11.36 16.41 -12.11
C GLN A 639 -12.26 15.87 -13.23
N PRO A 640 -12.70 14.60 -13.16
CA PRO A 640 -13.67 14.04 -14.12
C PRO A 640 -14.99 14.80 -14.16
N ARG A 641 -15.44 15.30 -13.01
CA ARG A 641 -16.67 16.09 -12.85
C ARG A 641 -16.42 17.26 -11.91
N LEU A 642 -16.92 18.45 -12.26
CA LEU A 642 -16.80 19.61 -11.41
C LEU A 642 -17.82 19.54 -10.25
N ASP A 643 -17.34 19.71 -9.04
CA ASP A 643 -18.13 19.99 -7.85
C ASP A 643 -18.64 21.45 -7.86
N PRO A 644 -19.60 21.82 -6.99
CA PRO A 644 -20.14 23.18 -6.97
C PRO A 644 -19.10 24.28 -6.72
N TRP A 645 -18.09 24.02 -5.85
CA TRP A 645 -17.02 24.98 -5.58
C TRP A 645 -16.12 25.16 -6.81
N SER A 646 -15.65 24.07 -7.40
CA SER A 646 -14.82 24.10 -8.61
C SER A 646 -15.54 24.80 -9.77
N LYS A 647 -16.86 24.59 -9.92
CA LYS A 647 -17.66 25.33 -10.90
C LYS A 647 -17.59 26.82 -10.68
N VAL A 648 -17.80 27.29 -9.45
CA VAL A 648 -17.74 28.72 -9.11
C VAL A 648 -16.33 29.26 -9.38
N VAL A 649 -15.29 28.55 -8.95
CA VAL A 649 -13.90 28.98 -9.17
C VAL A 649 -13.58 29.08 -10.65
N LEU A 650 -14.01 28.12 -11.48
CA LEU A 650 -13.74 28.15 -12.91
C LEU A 650 -14.61 29.16 -13.67
N SER A 651 -15.82 29.46 -13.20
CA SER A 651 -16.76 30.38 -13.85
C SER A 651 -16.43 31.87 -13.59
N ASP A 652 -15.17 32.20 -13.40
CA ASP A 652 -14.72 33.60 -13.24
C ASP A 652 -15.22 34.48 -14.39
N ALA A 653 -15.74 35.67 -14.07
CA ALA A 653 -16.28 36.63 -15.01
C ALA A 653 -17.35 36.07 -15.99
N ASP A 654 -18.29 35.24 -15.51
CA ASP A 654 -19.38 34.60 -16.26
C ASP A 654 -18.95 33.59 -17.34
N ASN A 655 -17.69 33.20 -17.34
CA ASN A 655 -17.21 32.16 -18.23
C ASN A 655 -17.74 30.78 -17.87
N THR A 656 -18.27 30.05 -18.86
CA THR A 656 -18.70 28.65 -18.67
C THR A 656 -17.52 27.71 -18.86
N PRO A 657 -17.18 26.87 -17.87
CA PRO A 657 -16.11 25.87 -18.01
C PRO A 657 -16.41 24.88 -19.14
N VAL A 658 -15.42 24.60 -19.97
CA VAL A 658 -15.50 23.63 -21.05
C VAL A 658 -14.46 22.53 -20.86
N LEU A 659 -14.82 21.30 -21.24
CA LEU A 659 -13.88 20.18 -21.23
C LEU A 659 -13.02 20.25 -22.49
N LYS A 660 -11.71 20.42 -22.35
CA LYS A 660 -10.80 20.66 -23.47
C LYS A 660 -9.50 19.87 -23.31
N ALA A 661 -9.03 19.29 -24.41
CA ALA A 661 -7.67 18.75 -24.47
C ALA A 661 -6.64 19.90 -24.48
N TYR A 662 -5.60 19.78 -23.67
CA TYR A 662 -4.56 20.82 -23.56
C TYR A 662 -3.15 20.20 -23.55
N PRO A 663 -2.72 19.59 -24.66
CA PRO A 663 -1.34 19.12 -24.77
C PRO A 663 -0.37 20.32 -24.86
N PRO A 664 0.84 20.20 -24.36
CA PRO A 664 1.43 19.00 -23.78
C PRO A 664 1.11 18.81 -22.29
N LEU A 665 0.39 19.72 -21.65
CA LEU A 665 0.25 19.77 -20.20
C LEU A 665 -0.58 18.60 -19.64
N TYR A 666 -1.74 18.35 -20.24
CA TYR A 666 -2.66 17.31 -19.79
C TYR A 666 -2.83 16.21 -20.85
N ARG A 667 -2.77 14.95 -20.41
CA ARG A 667 -3.01 13.77 -21.29
C ARG A 667 -4.50 13.62 -21.62
N ASN A 668 -5.33 13.81 -20.60
CA ASN A 668 -6.79 13.76 -20.73
C ASN A 668 -7.37 15.17 -20.86
N PRO A 669 -8.56 15.34 -21.45
CA PRO A 669 -9.26 16.60 -21.41
C PRO A 669 -9.48 17.06 -19.96
N VAL A 670 -9.34 18.35 -19.72
CA VAL A 670 -9.55 19.01 -18.42
C VAL A 670 -10.58 20.13 -18.56
N TRP A 671 -11.26 20.42 -17.47
CA TRP A 671 -12.15 21.57 -17.41
C TRP A 671 -11.35 22.86 -17.41
N MET A 672 -11.70 23.77 -18.30
CA MET A 672 -11.00 25.05 -18.47
C MET A 672 -12.01 26.18 -18.69
N ALA A 673 -11.74 27.32 -18.08
CA ALA A 673 -12.42 28.58 -18.37
C ALA A 673 -11.38 29.70 -18.53
N PRO A 674 -11.53 30.60 -19.52
CA PRO A 674 -10.63 31.74 -19.67
C PRO A 674 -10.70 32.64 -18.43
N THR A 675 -9.58 33.24 -18.07
CA THR A 675 -9.48 34.20 -16.97
C THR A 675 -8.57 35.36 -17.36
N ALA A 676 -8.48 36.36 -16.51
CA ALA A 676 -7.61 37.53 -16.77
C ALA A 676 -6.15 37.10 -16.91
N VAL A 677 -5.49 37.64 -17.92
CA VAL A 677 -4.03 37.46 -18.07
C VAL A 677 -3.34 38.36 -17.03
N LEU A 678 -2.70 37.70 -16.09
CA LEU A 678 -1.99 38.34 -14.98
C LEU A 678 -0.48 38.36 -15.25
N PRO A 679 0.24 39.36 -14.72
CA PRO A 679 1.69 39.38 -14.82
C PRO A 679 2.30 38.18 -14.08
N VAL A 680 2.95 37.33 -14.83
CA VAL A 680 3.76 36.23 -14.29
C VAL A 680 5.15 36.29 -14.93
N GLU A 681 6.18 36.00 -14.13
CA GLU A 681 7.54 35.93 -14.67
C GLU A 681 7.63 34.80 -15.69
N ARG A 682 8.42 35.02 -16.75
CA ARG A 682 8.65 34.06 -17.82
C ARG A 682 9.91 33.26 -17.52
N PRO A 683 9.87 31.92 -17.50
CA PRO A 683 11.07 31.09 -17.52
C PRO A 683 11.88 31.37 -18.80
N VAL A 684 13.20 31.35 -18.71
CA VAL A 684 14.04 31.50 -19.91
C VAL A 684 14.15 30.14 -20.58
N LEU A 685 13.72 30.04 -21.83
CA LEU A 685 13.90 28.85 -22.67
C LEU A 685 14.80 29.20 -23.84
N THR A 686 15.92 28.49 -23.97
CA THR A 686 16.83 28.57 -25.12
C THR A 686 16.94 27.18 -25.74
N ILE A 687 16.81 27.14 -27.07
CA ILE A 687 16.94 25.90 -27.85
C ILE A 687 17.95 26.20 -28.94
N ASP A 688 19.16 25.61 -28.86
CA ASP A 688 20.27 25.86 -29.73
C ASP A 688 20.84 24.55 -30.27
N ARG A 689 21.60 24.67 -31.34
CA ARG A 689 22.42 23.58 -31.88
C ARG A 689 23.89 23.99 -31.98
N SER A 690 24.74 23.13 -31.45
CA SER A 690 26.19 23.25 -31.58
C SER A 690 26.77 21.97 -32.14
N GLY A 691 27.22 21.99 -33.39
CA GLY A 691 27.67 20.82 -34.12
C GLY A 691 26.55 19.78 -34.27
N ASP A 692 26.80 18.56 -33.84
CA ASP A 692 25.83 17.46 -33.80
C ASP A 692 24.98 17.43 -32.51
N ARG A 693 25.15 18.42 -31.59
CA ARG A 693 24.44 18.49 -30.31
C ARG A 693 23.30 19.47 -30.35
N LEU A 694 22.08 18.99 -30.02
CA LEU A 694 20.93 19.80 -29.66
C LEU A 694 21.00 20.16 -28.17
N LEU A 695 20.87 21.44 -27.84
CA LEU A 695 20.94 21.99 -26.49
C LEU A 695 19.63 22.66 -26.17
N ILE A 696 18.98 22.25 -25.08
CA ILE A 696 17.75 22.83 -24.55
C ILE A 696 18.07 23.31 -23.14
N ARG A 697 18.08 24.60 -22.93
CA ARG A 697 18.33 25.19 -21.61
C ARG A 697 17.07 25.87 -21.11
N ALA A 698 16.70 25.59 -19.88
CA ALA A 698 15.63 26.28 -19.18
C ALA A 698 16.15 26.86 -17.87
N VAL A 699 15.89 28.14 -17.63
CA VAL A 699 16.21 28.80 -16.36
C VAL A 699 14.89 29.09 -15.66
N PRO A 700 14.71 28.56 -14.43
CA PRO A 700 13.49 28.76 -13.69
C PRO A 700 13.38 30.20 -13.19
N THR A 701 12.16 30.60 -12.92
CA THR A 701 11.91 31.88 -12.23
C THR A 701 12.02 31.69 -10.72
N SER A 702 12.10 32.80 -9.98
CA SER A 702 12.11 32.78 -8.53
C SER A 702 10.82 32.14 -7.99
N GLY A 703 10.95 31.16 -7.11
CA GLY A 703 9.83 30.45 -6.49
C GLY A 703 9.22 29.31 -7.33
N ALA A 704 9.88 28.86 -8.40
CA ALA A 704 9.53 27.64 -9.09
C ALA A 704 9.87 26.43 -8.21
N GLU A 705 8.85 25.65 -7.81
CA GLU A 705 9.01 24.41 -7.06
C GLU A 705 9.40 23.27 -7.99
N VAL A 706 8.81 23.25 -9.19
CA VAL A 706 9.05 22.23 -10.21
C VAL A 706 9.22 22.90 -11.58
N LEU A 707 10.27 22.52 -12.30
CA LEU A 707 10.52 22.89 -13.70
C LEU A 707 10.42 21.63 -14.56
N THR A 708 9.42 21.56 -15.43
CA THR A 708 9.27 20.41 -16.34
C THR A 708 9.59 20.81 -17.77
N LEU A 709 10.56 20.13 -18.36
CA LEU A 709 10.85 20.17 -19.79
C LEU A 709 10.06 19.05 -20.49
N ARG A 710 9.20 19.42 -21.44
CA ARG A 710 8.50 18.48 -22.32
C ARG A 710 9.00 18.66 -23.73
N LEU A 711 9.34 17.58 -24.39
CA LEU A 711 9.89 17.63 -25.74
C LEU A 711 9.18 16.62 -26.65
N ARG A 712 8.92 17.05 -27.89
CA ARG A 712 8.36 16.23 -28.96
C ARG A 712 9.24 16.37 -30.20
N PRO A 713 10.22 15.47 -30.38
CA PRO A 713 11.10 15.51 -31.54
C PRO A 713 10.41 14.87 -32.75
N SER A 714 10.78 15.30 -33.97
CA SER A 714 10.32 14.69 -35.23
C SER A 714 11.01 13.35 -35.52
N LEU A 715 12.16 13.08 -34.86
CA LEU A 715 12.92 11.83 -34.92
C LEU A 715 13.40 11.47 -33.51
N ALA A 716 13.77 10.24 -33.26
CA ALA A 716 14.35 9.86 -31.98
C ALA A 716 15.67 10.60 -31.75
N LEU A 717 15.89 11.07 -30.54
CA LEU A 717 17.12 11.78 -30.15
C LEU A 717 17.96 10.85 -29.29
N ASP A 718 19.27 10.81 -29.58
CA ASP A 718 20.19 9.89 -28.92
C ASP A 718 21.02 10.56 -27.82
N GLN A 719 21.61 9.75 -26.97
CA GLN A 719 22.55 10.15 -25.91
C GLN A 719 22.06 11.35 -25.08
N PRO A 720 20.90 11.27 -24.45
CA PRO A 720 20.40 12.34 -23.59
C PRO A 720 21.36 12.60 -22.43
N ARG A 721 21.63 13.90 -22.18
CA ARG A 721 22.45 14.34 -21.06
C ARG A 721 21.76 15.50 -20.34
N LEU A 722 21.76 15.43 -19.01
CA LEU A 722 21.32 16.50 -18.12
C LEU A 722 22.54 17.14 -17.48
N ASN A 723 22.73 18.44 -17.67
CA ASN A 723 23.90 19.19 -17.16
C ASN A 723 25.24 18.48 -17.49
N GLY A 724 25.33 17.91 -18.70
CA GLY A 724 26.49 17.16 -19.19
C GLY A 724 26.55 15.68 -18.74
N ARG A 725 25.69 15.21 -17.79
CA ARG A 725 25.65 13.83 -17.31
C ARG A 725 24.72 12.98 -18.16
N PRO A 726 25.08 11.75 -18.53
CA PRO A 726 24.18 10.83 -19.21
C PRO A 726 22.96 10.52 -18.36
N ILE A 727 21.77 10.48 -18.98
CA ILE A 727 20.50 10.09 -18.36
C ILE A 727 19.74 9.13 -19.28
N ALA A 728 18.76 8.41 -18.75
CA ALA A 728 17.93 7.45 -19.50
C ALA A 728 16.57 8.06 -19.88
N LEU A 729 16.53 9.27 -20.45
CA LEU A 729 15.30 9.88 -20.93
C LEU A 729 14.90 9.31 -22.29
N PRO A 730 13.83 8.50 -22.39
CA PRO A 730 13.40 7.94 -23.66
C PRO A 730 12.81 9.04 -24.56
N THR A 731 13.27 9.13 -25.78
CA THR A 731 12.73 10.01 -26.81
C THR A 731 12.26 9.19 -28.00
N ALA A 732 11.05 9.43 -28.47
CA ALA A 732 10.48 8.77 -29.65
C ALA A 732 9.91 9.81 -30.61
N ALA A 733 10.04 9.55 -31.91
CA ALA A 733 9.55 10.43 -32.97
C ALA A 733 8.05 10.75 -32.78
N GLY A 734 7.73 12.02 -32.83
CA GLY A 734 6.34 12.52 -32.72
C GLY A 734 5.69 12.39 -31.36
N GLN A 735 6.37 11.90 -30.34
CA GLN A 735 5.81 11.64 -29.02
C GLN A 735 6.40 12.59 -27.96
N TRP A 736 5.57 12.95 -26.98
CA TRP A 736 6.00 13.78 -25.86
C TRP A 736 6.77 12.94 -24.83
N SER A 737 7.98 13.37 -24.50
CA SER A 737 8.75 12.95 -23.32
C SER A 737 8.82 14.09 -22.33
N SER A 738 8.98 13.80 -21.05
CA SER A 738 9.05 14.83 -19.99
C SER A 738 10.17 14.53 -19.00
N LEU A 739 10.85 15.59 -18.57
CA LEU A 739 11.77 15.59 -17.45
C LEU A 739 11.29 16.66 -16.46
N SER A 740 10.88 16.23 -15.25
CA SER A 740 10.51 17.13 -14.17
C SER A 740 11.68 17.29 -13.21
N TYR A 741 12.15 18.52 -13.05
CA TYR A 741 13.21 18.86 -12.12
C TYR A 741 12.58 19.53 -10.87
N HIS A 742 12.70 18.87 -9.74
CA HIS A 742 12.24 19.33 -8.43
C HIS A 742 13.35 20.13 -7.74
N ALA A 743 13.00 21.22 -7.07
CA ALA A 743 13.97 22.18 -6.53
C ALA A 743 15.00 22.60 -7.62
N PRO A 744 14.57 23.16 -8.76
CA PRO A 744 15.47 23.43 -9.88
C PRO A 744 16.54 24.45 -9.50
N ASP A 745 17.78 24.23 -10.01
CA ASP A 745 18.88 25.17 -9.82
C ASP A 745 18.50 26.55 -10.41
N PRO A 746 18.63 27.66 -9.66
CA PRO A 746 18.37 29.01 -10.18
C PRO A 746 19.17 29.38 -11.42
N ASN A 747 20.34 28.75 -11.63
CA ASN A 747 21.14 28.94 -12.83
C ASN A 747 20.61 28.21 -14.06
N GLY A 748 19.58 27.35 -13.86
CA GLY A 748 18.92 26.63 -14.92
C GLY A 748 19.46 25.22 -15.16
N VAL A 749 18.74 24.53 -16.02
CA VAL A 749 18.97 23.12 -16.38
C VAL A 749 19.25 23.04 -17.87
N THR A 750 20.25 22.28 -18.26
CA THR A 750 20.60 22.04 -19.66
C THR A 750 20.40 20.56 -20.02
N LEU A 751 19.47 20.31 -20.94
CA LEU A 751 19.23 19.00 -21.53
C LEU A 751 19.85 18.98 -22.93
N SER A 752 20.68 17.97 -23.22
CA SER A 752 21.33 17.88 -24.52
C SER A 752 21.23 16.49 -25.14
N PHE A 753 21.24 16.45 -26.49
CA PHE A 753 21.07 15.23 -27.28
C PHE A 753 21.98 15.23 -28.46
N THR A 754 22.29 14.07 -29.01
CA THR A 754 22.90 13.95 -30.34
C THR A 754 21.81 14.04 -31.41
N ALA A 755 21.96 14.92 -32.40
CA ALA A 755 20.99 15.23 -33.44
C ALA A 755 21.70 15.40 -34.79
N ARG A 756 22.12 14.29 -35.46
CA ARG A 756 22.86 14.28 -36.68
C ARG A 756 21.98 14.50 -37.91
N ASP A 757 20.81 13.85 -37.93
CA ASP A 757 19.88 13.98 -39.05
C ASP A 757 19.08 15.26 -38.98
N ALA A 758 18.59 15.73 -40.14
CA ALA A 758 17.68 16.89 -40.19
C ALA A 758 16.40 16.62 -39.39
N GLY A 759 16.00 17.55 -38.56
CA GLY A 759 14.87 17.35 -37.69
C GLY A 759 14.26 18.62 -37.13
N LYS A 760 13.25 18.44 -36.30
CA LYS A 760 12.56 19.49 -35.54
C LYS A 760 12.28 18.98 -34.13
N VAL A 761 12.40 19.83 -33.14
CA VAL A 761 11.89 19.60 -31.78
C VAL A 761 10.93 20.70 -31.38
N GLU A 762 9.83 20.29 -30.77
CA GLU A 762 8.95 21.19 -30.02
C GLU A 762 9.25 21.00 -28.53
N VAL A 763 9.44 22.11 -27.84
CA VAL A 763 9.74 22.10 -26.40
C VAL A 763 8.67 22.90 -25.66
N ALA A 764 8.18 22.38 -24.55
CA ALA A 764 7.39 23.14 -23.62
C ALA A 764 8.09 23.15 -22.26
N VAL A 765 8.19 24.32 -21.67
CA VAL A 765 8.62 24.54 -20.29
C VAL A 765 7.38 24.76 -19.45
N VAL A 766 7.26 23.98 -18.38
CA VAL A 766 6.17 24.09 -17.44
C VAL A 766 6.77 24.35 -16.06
N GLU A 767 6.38 25.45 -15.43
CA GLU A 767 6.71 25.71 -14.03
C GLU A 767 5.48 25.56 -13.15
N ILE A 768 5.68 25.02 -11.96
CA ILE A 768 4.69 24.97 -10.90
C ILE A 768 5.19 25.82 -9.75
N ARG A 769 4.34 26.77 -9.32
CA ARG A 769 4.60 27.69 -8.21
C ARG A 769 3.49 27.62 -7.19
N ASP A 770 3.82 27.86 -5.95
CA ASP A 770 2.84 27.86 -4.88
C ASP A 770 1.82 29.00 -5.02
N GLY A 771 0.57 28.71 -4.72
CA GLY A 771 -0.52 29.64 -4.67
C GLY A 771 -0.98 30.19 -6.02
N TRP A 772 -1.95 31.12 -5.95
CA TRP A 772 -2.52 31.83 -7.08
C TRP A 772 -1.68 33.07 -7.45
N PRO A 773 -1.66 33.51 -8.72
CA PRO A 773 -0.84 34.65 -9.12
C PRO A 773 -1.34 35.93 -8.46
N ARG A 774 -0.44 36.87 -8.23
CA ARG A 774 -0.81 38.20 -7.67
C ARG A 774 -1.81 38.90 -8.56
N GLY A 775 -2.87 39.45 -7.96
CA GLY A 775 -3.97 40.10 -8.69
C GLY A 775 -5.04 39.13 -9.20
N ALA A 776 -4.95 37.85 -8.94
CA ALA A 776 -6.06 36.93 -9.22
C ALA A 776 -7.31 37.33 -8.44
N ALA A 777 -8.49 37.24 -9.09
CA ALA A 777 -9.75 37.41 -8.40
C ALA A 777 -9.84 36.46 -7.19
N ALA A 778 -10.44 36.95 -6.10
CA ALA A 778 -10.52 36.22 -4.84
C ALA A 778 -11.12 34.83 -5.07
N ILE A 779 -10.38 33.82 -4.65
CA ILE A 779 -10.84 32.42 -4.68
C ILE A 779 -11.72 32.18 -3.45
N PRO A 780 -12.97 31.72 -3.64
CA PRO A 780 -13.83 31.39 -2.50
C PRO A 780 -13.17 30.36 -1.60
N ALA A 781 -13.31 30.53 -0.29
CA ALA A 781 -12.84 29.54 0.66
C ALA A 781 -13.43 28.16 0.32
N LYS A 782 -12.57 27.13 0.33
CA LYS A 782 -13.00 25.74 0.07
C LYS A 782 -13.87 25.28 1.24
N PRO A 783 -15.12 24.81 1.00
CA PRO A 783 -15.96 24.26 2.05
C PRO A 783 -15.28 23.11 2.79
N ALA A 784 -15.54 22.94 4.08
CA ALA A 784 -14.93 21.93 4.93
C ALA A 784 -15.15 20.46 4.46
N GLY A 785 -16.15 20.22 3.60
CA GLY A 785 -16.38 18.92 2.95
C GLY A 785 -15.60 18.71 1.65
N LEU A 786 -14.69 19.62 1.31
CA LEU A 786 -13.85 19.56 0.12
C LEU A 786 -12.39 19.75 0.48
N MET A 787 -11.49 19.06 -0.23
CA MET A 787 -10.04 19.19 -0.04
C MET A 787 -9.29 19.21 -1.37
N ALA A 788 -8.10 19.79 -1.37
CA ALA A 788 -7.17 19.76 -2.48
C ALA A 788 -6.17 18.61 -2.29
N THR A 789 -5.69 18.05 -3.39
CA THR A 789 -4.53 17.15 -3.41
C THR A 789 -3.64 17.49 -4.61
N GLY A 790 -2.45 16.90 -4.67
CA GLY A 790 -1.52 17.08 -5.78
C GLY A 790 -1.15 18.56 -6.00
N TYR A 791 -1.24 19.02 -7.22
CA TYR A 791 -0.89 20.40 -7.61
C TYR A 791 -2.09 21.36 -7.66
N SER A 792 -3.14 21.10 -6.89
CA SER A 792 -4.23 22.07 -6.74
C SER A 792 -3.80 23.33 -6.01
N ASP A 793 -4.51 24.41 -6.25
CA ASP A 793 -4.26 25.75 -5.67
C ASP A 793 -2.87 26.32 -6.04
N LYS A 794 -2.35 25.94 -7.21
CA LYS A 794 -1.04 26.33 -7.74
C LYS A 794 -1.17 27.22 -8.98
N THR A 795 -0.09 27.96 -9.27
CA THR A 795 0.11 28.63 -10.54
C THR A 795 0.96 27.77 -11.46
N ILE A 796 0.43 27.44 -12.61
CA ILE A 796 1.10 26.70 -13.67
C ILE A 796 1.46 27.69 -14.78
N VAL A 797 2.75 27.85 -15.07
CA VAL A 797 3.25 28.70 -16.15
C VAL A 797 3.73 27.81 -17.28
N LEU A 798 3.20 28.01 -18.48
CA LEU A 798 3.59 27.29 -19.69
C LEU A 798 4.20 28.25 -20.70
N ASP A 799 5.39 27.90 -21.20
CA ASP A 799 5.99 28.55 -22.35
C ASP A 799 6.41 27.50 -23.37
N ARG A 800 6.51 27.87 -24.65
CA ARG A 800 6.81 26.95 -25.73
C ARG A 800 7.85 27.55 -26.68
N GLY A 801 8.71 26.66 -27.20
CA GLY A 801 9.67 26.96 -28.24
C GLY A 801 9.77 25.81 -29.24
N ALA A 802 10.38 26.06 -30.35
CA ALA A 802 10.70 25.02 -31.34
C ALA A 802 11.97 25.39 -32.10
N LEU A 803 12.72 24.37 -32.47
CA LEU A 803 13.88 24.51 -33.34
C LEU A 803 13.82 23.46 -34.44
N ALA A 804 14.09 23.85 -35.68
CA ALA A 804 14.34 22.94 -36.80
C ALA A 804 15.81 23.06 -37.20
N TRP A 805 16.44 21.95 -37.57
CA TRP A 805 17.85 21.92 -37.97
C TRP A 805 18.07 21.06 -39.20
N PRO A 806 19.10 21.41 -40.07
CA PRO A 806 19.52 20.56 -41.18
C PRO A 806 20.31 19.33 -40.70
N ALA A 807 20.55 18.36 -41.57
CA ALA A 807 21.49 17.28 -41.29
C ALA A 807 22.89 17.82 -40.98
N PHE A 808 23.58 17.19 -40.07
CA PHE A 808 24.97 17.51 -39.75
C PHE A 808 25.89 17.00 -40.86
N THR A 809 26.77 17.85 -41.35
CA THR A 809 27.81 17.49 -42.31
C THR A 809 29.15 17.72 -41.65
N ASP A 810 30.06 16.73 -41.72
CA ASP A 810 31.38 16.77 -41.07
C ASP A 810 32.29 17.94 -41.50
N ASN A 811 31.83 18.75 -42.50
CA ASN A 811 32.57 19.93 -42.96
C ASN A 811 32.36 21.19 -42.10
N GLU A 812 31.51 21.16 -41.09
CA GLU A 812 31.28 22.33 -40.20
C GLU A 812 32.26 22.41 -39.00
N SER A 813 33.18 21.45 -38.83
CA SER A 813 34.13 21.46 -37.71
C SER A 813 35.29 22.45 -37.84
N ASP A 814 35.44 23.14 -38.98
CA ASP A 814 36.56 24.06 -39.28
C ASP A 814 36.13 25.55 -39.38
N ARG A 815 34.98 25.95 -38.82
CA ARG A 815 34.60 27.38 -38.76
C ARG A 815 34.38 27.86 -37.32
#